data_5643194ff645cfd25c41fe5d534be995
#
_entry.id   5643194ff645cfd25c41fe5d534be995
#
_cell.length_a   1.000
_cell.length_b   1.000
_cell.length_c   1.000
_cell.angle_alpha   90.00
_cell.angle_beta   90.00
_cell.angle_gamma   90.00
#
_symmetry.space_group_name_H-M   'P 1'
#
loop_
_entity.id
_entity.type
_entity.pdbx_description
1 polymer ?
#
loop_
_entity_poly.entity_id
_entity_poly.type
_entity_poly.pdbx_seq_one_letter_code
_entity_poly.pdbx_strand_id
1 'polypeptide(L)'
;MPDRSSEVTAAEIARLAGVGRAAVSNWRRRHADFPKPVGGTETSPSFALPEVEQWLRDQGKLAEIPLRERVWQHLADHLAGPVPALVQAGCTLLLVRDRHPAWLELTAVSDERLAELLPAALEQVLTARFGEDAVGLFTEVFTARTGSATHTEPFTEAAGSSSGPEASLPESVPFLRGVAELAAELGARQAFEFLLGRYLDANPRQYTLTPPGPAALMAGLAGAGARDVLDPAAGTGTLLRAVERPNALYAQDADPDLAALTGLRLALHSDATVRARAGDTLRGDAFPKPAFDAVLCHPPFNERNWGHDELAYDPRWEYGFPARTESELAWVQHTLARLRPGGAAVLLMPPAAASRRSGRRIRAGLLRRGALRAVIALPAGAAPPYGIPLHIWVLRKPDPGRAAPPELLFVDTAELAGAGGGRDKLDWQAVHSAVLDAWQPFDKHGTAEEQPGVSRSVPVIELLDDDVDLAPARHLPPPAAAGGADELLRVRDRLADTLRLTRELTPAHAAHAEPVPWPATTVGELARAGALVISAGGTGTTGTEAVPVLTEQDVLSGTAPSGTLPEGPDEEPVRLEEGDVVVPVLGGGSVVRVIDEATAGAALGRNLQLLHPDPAALDPWFLAGFLRGTANTRQASSYASTATRLDVRRLQLPRLPLADQQRYGERFRALAEFEDALKQAGRLGEQLVQGLYDGLTDGTVTRE
;
A
#
# COMPACT_ATOMS: atom_id res chain seq x y z
N MET A 1 -31.07 33.26 -13.62
CA MET A 1 -29.75 33.25 -14.26
C MET A 1 -29.60 31.92 -14.97
N PRO A 2 -29.21 31.86 -16.24
CA PRO A 2 -29.16 30.58 -16.93
C PRO A 2 -28.03 29.75 -16.36
N ASP A 3 -28.38 28.49 -16.12
CA ASP A 3 -27.58 27.36 -15.69
C ASP A 3 -26.26 27.31 -16.51
N ARG A 4 -25.11 27.28 -15.85
CA ARG A 4 -23.83 26.97 -16.50
C ARG A 4 -23.82 25.48 -16.80
N SER A 5 -24.52 25.08 -17.87
CA SER A 5 -24.31 23.77 -18.46
C SER A 5 -22.82 23.64 -18.80
N SER A 6 -22.15 22.64 -18.23
CA SER A 6 -20.74 22.38 -18.51
C SER A 6 -20.56 22.16 -20.01
N GLU A 7 -19.72 22.99 -20.63
CA GLU A 7 -19.38 22.89 -22.05
C GLU A 7 -18.28 21.86 -22.25
N VAL A 8 -18.40 21.04 -23.29
CA VAL A 8 -17.40 20.02 -23.65
C VAL A 8 -16.88 20.21 -25.06
N THR A 9 -15.59 20.03 -25.27
CA THR A 9 -14.92 20.08 -26.56
C THR A 9 -14.97 18.74 -27.28
N ALA A 10 -14.65 18.74 -28.60
CA ALA A 10 -14.56 17.49 -29.37
C ALA A 10 -13.55 16.48 -28.80
N ALA A 11 -12.55 16.95 -28.04
CA ALA A 11 -11.59 16.08 -27.36
C ALA A 11 -12.18 15.39 -26.13
N GLU A 12 -13.05 16.11 -25.41
CA GLU A 12 -13.75 15.56 -24.23
C GLU A 12 -14.86 14.61 -24.66
N ILE A 13 -15.61 14.94 -25.73
CA ILE A 13 -16.58 14.03 -26.34
C ILE A 13 -15.90 12.73 -26.80
N ALA A 14 -14.73 12.81 -27.38
CA ALA A 14 -13.97 11.64 -27.81
C ALA A 14 -13.57 10.73 -26.62
N ARG A 15 -13.21 11.34 -25.48
CA ARG A 15 -12.95 10.63 -24.23
C ARG A 15 -14.20 9.99 -23.64
N LEU A 16 -15.32 10.72 -23.59
CA LEU A 16 -16.60 10.21 -23.11
C LEU A 16 -17.08 8.98 -23.90
N ALA A 17 -16.88 9.01 -25.20
CA ALA A 17 -17.30 7.92 -26.09
C ALA A 17 -16.25 6.82 -26.31
N GLY A 18 -15.07 6.90 -25.68
CA GLY A 18 -13.98 5.93 -25.86
C GLY A 18 -13.42 5.87 -27.29
N VAL A 19 -13.48 6.96 -28.06
CA VAL A 19 -13.09 7.01 -29.50
C VAL A 19 -12.03 8.08 -29.77
N GLY A 20 -11.46 8.08 -30.96
CA GLY A 20 -10.53 9.13 -31.40
C GLY A 20 -11.27 10.42 -31.83
N ARG A 21 -10.61 11.61 -31.72
CA ARG A 21 -11.15 12.91 -32.15
C ARG A 21 -11.68 12.92 -33.61
N ALA A 22 -11.07 12.11 -34.49
CA ALA A 22 -11.50 11.97 -35.87
C ALA A 22 -12.93 11.36 -35.99
N ALA A 23 -13.31 10.49 -35.06
CA ALA A 23 -14.65 9.91 -35.02
C ALA A 23 -15.71 10.98 -34.68
N VAL A 24 -15.45 11.84 -33.69
CA VAL A 24 -16.34 12.95 -33.30
C VAL A 24 -16.52 13.94 -34.45
N SER A 25 -15.42 14.30 -35.16
CA SER A 25 -15.48 15.14 -36.36
C SER A 25 -16.29 14.51 -37.47
N ASN A 26 -16.26 13.18 -37.59
CA ASN A 26 -17.04 12.41 -38.55
C ASN A 26 -18.53 12.38 -38.19
N TRP A 27 -18.85 12.24 -36.89
CA TRP A 27 -20.23 12.29 -36.40
C TRP A 27 -20.87 13.63 -36.68
N ARG A 28 -20.20 14.74 -36.38
CA ARG A 28 -20.67 16.10 -36.72
C ARG A 28 -21.04 16.29 -38.20
N ARG A 29 -20.31 15.62 -39.09
CA ARG A 29 -20.57 15.73 -40.53
C ARG A 29 -21.67 14.80 -41.03
N ARG A 30 -21.83 13.63 -40.41
CA ARG A 30 -22.72 12.57 -40.91
C ARG A 30 -24.07 12.53 -40.22
N HIS A 31 -24.17 13.05 -38.99
CA HIS A 31 -25.38 13.02 -38.19
C HIS A 31 -25.95 14.43 -38.07
N ALA A 32 -27.09 14.67 -38.73
CA ALA A 32 -27.78 15.97 -38.69
C ALA A 32 -28.37 16.31 -37.31
N ASP A 33 -28.56 15.27 -36.49
CA ASP A 33 -29.07 15.27 -35.13
C ASP A 33 -27.95 15.46 -34.07
N PHE A 34 -26.67 15.57 -34.48
CA PHE A 34 -25.56 15.84 -33.55
C PHE A 34 -25.73 17.21 -32.88
N PRO A 35 -25.48 17.35 -31.56
CA PRO A 35 -25.64 18.61 -30.81
C PRO A 35 -24.97 19.82 -31.52
N LYS A 36 -25.64 20.97 -31.46
CA LYS A 36 -25.10 22.20 -32.05
C LYS A 36 -24.09 22.84 -31.11
N PRO A 37 -23.05 23.50 -31.64
CA PRO A 37 -22.11 24.24 -30.82
C PRO A 37 -22.80 25.33 -30.00
N VAL A 38 -22.49 25.42 -28.72
CA VAL A 38 -22.97 26.46 -27.79
C VAL A 38 -21.89 27.49 -27.47
N GLY A 39 -20.62 27.22 -27.83
CA GLY A 39 -19.48 28.09 -27.60
C GLY A 39 -18.23 27.66 -28.35
N GLY A 40 -17.07 28.24 -27.98
CA GLY A 40 -15.78 27.95 -28.60
C GLY A 40 -15.49 28.76 -29.87
N THR A 41 -14.53 28.31 -30.67
CA THR A 41 -14.15 28.91 -31.96
C THR A 41 -14.62 28.02 -33.12
N GLU A 42 -14.65 28.54 -34.36
CA GLU A 42 -14.98 27.72 -35.55
C GLU A 42 -14.10 26.46 -35.68
N THR A 43 -12.85 26.58 -35.27
CA THR A 43 -11.87 25.45 -35.30
C THR A 43 -11.90 24.57 -34.08
N SER A 44 -12.45 25.05 -32.94
CA SER A 44 -12.58 24.30 -31.69
C SER A 44 -13.90 24.64 -30.98
N PRO A 45 -15.04 24.18 -31.52
CA PRO A 45 -16.35 24.43 -30.91
C PRO A 45 -16.54 23.63 -29.63
N SER A 46 -17.32 24.22 -28.70
CA SER A 46 -17.82 23.56 -27.48
C SER A 46 -19.32 23.29 -27.60
N PHE A 47 -19.75 22.24 -26.88
CA PHE A 47 -21.10 21.69 -26.92
C PHE A 47 -21.64 21.57 -25.50
N ALA A 48 -22.95 21.65 -25.31
CA ALA A 48 -23.56 21.39 -24.02
C ALA A 48 -23.42 19.89 -23.64
N LEU A 49 -22.78 19.60 -22.51
CA LEU A 49 -22.56 18.24 -22.04
C LEU A 49 -23.84 17.40 -21.97
N PRO A 50 -24.97 17.88 -21.42
CA PRO A 50 -26.21 17.08 -21.34
C PRO A 50 -26.74 16.67 -22.73
N GLU A 51 -26.66 17.56 -23.73
CA GLU A 51 -27.12 17.26 -25.09
C GLU A 51 -26.20 16.22 -25.76
N VAL A 52 -24.89 16.31 -25.52
CA VAL A 52 -23.91 15.35 -26.05
C VAL A 52 -24.11 13.97 -25.42
N GLU A 53 -24.29 13.89 -24.12
CA GLU A 53 -24.54 12.64 -23.42
C GLU A 53 -25.84 11.97 -23.89
N GLN A 54 -26.91 12.75 -24.04
CA GLN A 54 -28.16 12.22 -24.54
C GLN A 54 -28.00 11.67 -25.96
N TRP A 55 -27.35 12.44 -26.86
CA TRP A 55 -27.08 11.99 -28.21
C TRP A 55 -26.24 10.71 -28.26
N LEU A 56 -25.19 10.63 -27.44
CA LEU A 56 -24.33 9.43 -27.34
C LEU A 56 -25.11 8.21 -26.84
N ARG A 57 -26.02 8.39 -25.87
CA ARG A 57 -26.95 7.32 -25.40
C ARG A 57 -27.89 6.84 -26.52
N ASP A 58 -28.53 7.77 -27.19
CA ASP A 58 -29.46 7.47 -28.25
C ASP A 58 -28.82 6.74 -29.44
N GLN A 59 -27.52 7.01 -29.67
CA GLN A 59 -26.71 6.35 -30.70
C GLN A 59 -26.03 5.06 -30.22
N GLY A 60 -26.21 4.63 -28.96
CA GLY A 60 -25.50 3.49 -28.40
C GLY A 60 -23.97 3.63 -28.38
N LYS A 61 -23.49 4.90 -28.36
CA LYS A 61 -22.05 5.22 -28.45
C LYS A 61 -21.47 5.73 -27.12
N LEU A 62 -22.29 5.91 -26.11
CA LEU A 62 -21.81 6.12 -24.74
C LEU A 62 -21.37 4.75 -24.24
N ALA A 63 -20.09 4.55 -24.00
CA ALA A 63 -19.65 3.40 -23.20
C ALA A 63 -20.35 3.53 -21.86
N GLU A 64 -21.11 2.52 -21.43
CA GLU A 64 -21.66 2.51 -20.08
C GLU A 64 -20.50 2.69 -19.10
N ILE A 65 -20.51 3.79 -18.36
CA ILE A 65 -19.51 4.00 -17.30
C ILE A 65 -19.73 2.84 -16.31
N PRO A 66 -18.72 2.00 -16.05
CA PRO A 66 -18.87 0.90 -15.13
C PRO A 66 -19.46 1.39 -13.80
N LEU A 67 -20.36 0.62 -13.19
CA LEU A 67 -21.02 0.99 -11.94
C LEU A 67 -20.03 1.51 -10.89
N ARG A 68 -18.90 0.83 -10.74
CA ARG A 68 -17.81 1.22 -9.82
C ARG A 68 -17.29 2.63 -10.05
N GLU A 69 -17.13 3.02 -11.32
CA GLU A 69 -16.64 4.35 -11.68
C GLU A 69 -17.73 5.41 -11.46
N ARG A 70 -18.97 5.11 -11.81
CA ARG A 70 -20.11 6.00 -11.59
C ARG A 70 -20.32 6.31 -10.11
N VAL A 71 -20.30 5.27 -9.25
CA VAL A 71 -20.45 5.42 -7.80
C VAL A 71 -19.27 6.21 -7.21
N TRP A 72 -18.05 5.96 -7.70
CA TRP A 72 -16.87 6.71 -7.28
C TRP A 72 -16.96 8.20 -7.65
N GLN A 73 -17.40 8.53 -8.86
CA GLN A 73 -17.58 9.93 -9.28
C GLN A 73 -18.61 10.64 -8.40
N HIS A 74 -19.75 9.99 -8.12
CA HIS A 74 -20.75 10.56 -7.22
C HIS A 74 -20.19 10.78 -5.80
N LEU A 75 -19.32 9.90 -5.31
CA LEU A 75 -18.68 10.08 -4.01
C LEU A 75 -17.69 11.26 -4.04
N ALA A 76 -16.84 11.33 -5.07
CA ALA A 76 -15.80 12.36 -5.20
C ALA A 76 -16.40 13.78 -5.35
N ASP A 77 -17.53 13.89 -6.07
CA ASP A 77 -18.21 15.15 -6.34
C ASP A 77 -19.38 15.41 -5.37
N HIS A 78 -19.49 14.63 -4.28
CA HIS A 78 -20.60 14.76 -3.35
C HIS A 78 -20.61 16.11 -2.64
N LEU A 79 -21.79 16.75 -2.58
CA LEU A 79 -21.94 18.12 -2.06
C LEU A 79 -21.50 18.28 -0.60
N ALA A 80 -21.75 17.27 0.23
CA ALA A 80 -21.29 17.26 1.63
C ALA A 80 -19.77 16.93 1.77
N GLY A 81 -19.09 16.67 0.68
CA GLY A 81 -17.71 16.20 0.65
C GLY A 81 -17.57 14.68 0.69
N PRO A 82 -16.38 14.15 0.35
CA PRO A 82 -16.15 12.71 0.18
C PRO A 82 -16.22 11.93 1.49
N VAL A 83 -15.80 12.50 2.64
CA VAL A 83 -15.79 11.77 3.92
C VAL A 83 -17.21 11.60 4.47
N PRO A 84 -18.06 12.63 4.57
CA PRO A 84 -19.48 12.43 4.90
C PRO A 84 -20.19 11.45 3.95
N ALA A 85 -19.89 11.50 2.65
CA ALA A 85 -20.44 10.55 1.67
C ALA A 85 -19.99 9.10 1.95
N LEU A 86 -18.72 8.88 2.33
CA LEU A 86 -18.23 7.56 2.77
C LEU A 86 -18.95 7.06 4.02
N VAL A 87 -19.20 7.93 5.00
CA VAL A 87 -19.96 7.57 6.20
C VAL A 87 -21.39 7.20 5.83
N GLN A 88 -22.06 8.01 4.98
CA GLN A 88 -23.40 7.70 4.46
C GLN A 88 -23.43 6.35 3.70
N ALA A 89 -22.44 6.11 2.85
CA ALA A 89 -22.29 4.83 2.14
C ALA A 89 -22.11 3.66 3.11
N GLY A 90 -21.23 3.80 4.11
CA GLY A 90 -20.99 2.77 5.11
C GLY A 90 -22.24 2.42 5.93
N CYS A 91 -22.99 3.43 6.38
CA CYS A 91 -24.26 3.25 7.09
C CYS A 91 -25.30 2.51 6.21
N THR A 92 -25.43 2.92 4.93
CA THR A 92 -26.32 2.27 3.98
C THR A 92 -25.90 0.82 3.71
N LEU A 93 -24.62 0.56 3.53
CA LEU A 93 -24.08 -0.79 3.35
C LEU A 93 -24.32 -1.68 4.57
N LEU A 94 -24.26 -1.12 5.77
CA LEU A 94 -24.59 -1.84 6.99
C LEU A 94 -26.09 -2.19 7.05
N LEU A 95 -26.98 -1.27 6.66
CA LEU A 95 -28.43 -1.52 6.53
C LEU A 95 -28.71 -2.61 5.48
N VAL A 96 -28.07 -2.53 4.30
CA VAL A 96 -28.18 -3.55 3.24
C VAL A 96 -27.75 -4.93 3.74
N ARG A 97 -26.67 -5.01 4.51
CA ARG A 97 -26.14 -6.28 5.03
C ARG A 97 -26.99 -6.84 6.17
N ASP A 98 -27.29 -6.04 7.18
CA ASP A 98 -27.87 -6.51 8.43
C ASP A 98 -29.42 -6.56 8.38
N ARG A 99 -30.05 -5.75 7.51
CA ARG A 99 -31.50 -5.60 7.35
C ARG A 99 -31.95 -5.56 5.88
N HIS A 100 -31.48 -6.50 5.07
CA HIS A 100 -31.76 -6.53 3.63
C HIS A 100 -33.26 -6.39 3.27
N PRO A 101 -34.24 -7.06 3.94
CA PRO A 101 -35.63 -6.87 3.64
C PRO A 101 -36.12 -5.42 3.82
N ALA A 102 -35.67 -4.75 4.90
CA ALA A 102 -36.01 -3.33 5.13
C ALA A 102 -35.45 -2.42 4.04
N TRP A 103 -34.23 -2.72 3.57
CA TRP A 103 -33.67 -2.00 2.43
C TRP A 103 -34.49 -2.17 1.16
N LEU A 104 -34.96 -3.38 0.84
CA LEU A 104 -35.81 -3.63 -0.34
C LEU A 104 -37.15 -2.85 -0.27
N GLU A 105 -37.77 -2.77 0.90
CA GLU A 105 -38.98 -1.96 1.11
C GLU A 105 -38.67 -0.46 0.87
N LEU A 106 -37.55 0.04 1.34
CA LEU A 106 -37.13 1.43 1.14
C LEU A 106 -36.82 1.74 -0.33
N THR A 107 -36.30 0.79 -1.10
CA THR A 107 -35.97 1.02 -2.51
C THR A 107 -37.22 0.99 -3.42
N ALA A 108 -38.32 0.46 -2.95
CA ALA A 108 -39.56 0.39 -3.71
C ALA A 108 -40.33 1.73 -3.78
N VAL A 109 -39.96 2.74 -2.99
CA VAL A 109 -40.60 4.06 -2.98
C VAL A 109 -39.78 5.10 -3.77
N SER A 110 -40.38 6.31 -3.98
CA SER A 110 -39.71 7.43 -4.65
C SER A 110 -38.50 7.91 -3.85
N ASP A 111 -37.58 8.65 -4.50
CA ASP A 111 -36.36 9.15 -3.88
C ASP A 111 -36.65 10.11 -2.72
N GLU A 112 -37.68 10.96 -2.85
CA GLU A 112 -38.11 11.86 -1.78
C GLU A 112 -38.61 11.07 -0.56
N ARG A 113 -39.40 10.02 -0.80
CA ARG A 113 -39.93 9.20 0.28
C ARG A 113 -38.86 8.34 0.93
N LEU A 114 -37.88 7.86 0.14
CA LEU A 114 -36.73 7.15 0.67
C LEU A 114 -35.91 8.07 1.58
N ALA A 115 -35.64 9.32 1.15
CA ALA A 115 -34.93 10.30 1.97
C ALA A 115 -35.62 10.56 3.33
N GLU A 116 -36.97 10.54 3.38
CA GLU A 116 -37.71 10.71 4.63
C GLU A 116 -37.61 9.49 5.58
N LEU A 117 -37.58 8.27 5.03
CA LEU A 117 -37.67 7.03 5.80
C LEU A 117 -36.26 6.49 6.19
N LEU A 118 -35.27 6.79 5.40
CA LEU A 118 -33.90 6.26 5.56
C LEU A 118 -33.27 6.57 6.94
N PRO A 119 -33.36 7.79 7.51
CA PRO A 119 -32.77 8.10 8.81
C PRO A 119 -33.25 7.18 9.93
N ALA A 120 -34.55 6.92 10.02
CA ALA A 120 -35.12 6.04 11.04
C ALA A 120 -34.69 4.58 10.89
N ALA A 121 -34.56 4.09 9.65
CA ALA A 121 -34.07 2.74 9.38
C ALA A 121 -32.59 2.61 9.73
N LEU A 122 -31.77 3.63 9.44
CA LEU A 122 -30.36 3.69 9.80
C LEU A 122 -30.16 3.74 11.31
N GLU A 123 -30.92 4.60 12.01
CA GLU A 123 -30.85 4.72 13.47
C GLU A 123 -31.06 3.35 14.16
N GLN A 124 -32.05 2.57 13.70
CA GLN A 124 -32.32 1.23 14.24
C GLN A 124 -31.12 0.27 14.06
N VAL A 125 -30.48 0.27 12.88
CA VAL A 125 -29.35 -0.59 12.60
C VAL A 125 -28.11 -0.13 13.38
N LEU A 126 -27.85 1.16 13.40
CA LEU A 126 -26.70 1.77 14.09
C LEU A 126 -26.81 1.57 15.60
N THR A 127 -28.00 1.78 16.18
CA THR A 127 -28.25 1.51 17.61
C THR A 127 -28.02 0.03 17.96
N ALA A 128 -28.54 -0.87 17.15
CA ALA A 128 -28.34 -2.31 17.37
C ALA A 128 -26.85 -2.70 17.27
N ARG A 129 -26.09 -2.07 16.39
CA ARG A 129 -24.70 -2.44 16.11
C ARG A 129 -23.70 -1.75 17.06
N PHE A 130 -23.90 -0.47 17.34
CA PHE A 130 -22.92 0.36 18.08
C PHE A 130 -23.38 0.78 19.49
N GLY A 131 -24.67 0.64 19.79
CA GLY A 131 -25.31 1.14 21.01
C GLY A 131 -25.79 2.60 20.87
N GLU A 132 -26.73 3.00 21.72
CA GLU A 132 -27.37 4.33 21.69
C GLU A 132 -26.36 5.49 21.79
N ASP A 133 -25.36 5.37 22.64
CA ASP A 133 -24.33 6.41 22.86
C ASP A 133 -23.43 6.71 21.66
N ALA A 134 -23.41 5.85 20.64
CA ALA A 134 -22.54 6.01 19.46
C ALA A 134 -23.30 6.43 18.20
N VAL A 135 -24.63 6.44 18.23
CA VAL A 135 -25.45 6.73 17.02
C VAL A 135 -25.14 8.12 16.47
N GLY A 136 -24.96 9.12 17.34
CA GLY A 136 -24.62 10.48 16.93
C GLY A 136 -23.38 10.58 16.05
N LEU A 137 -22.35 9.75 16.30
CA LEU A 137 -21.11 9.69 15.50
C LEU A 137 -21.37 9.41 14.02
N PHE A 138 -22.46 8.69 13.69
CA PHE A 138 -22.78 8.26 12.35
C PHE A 138 -23.94 9.03 11.71
N THR A 139 -24.83 9.61 12.50
CA THR A 139 -26.08 10.22 12.03
C THR A 139 -25.97 11.72 11.75
N GLU A 140 -24.96 12.40 12.28
CA GLU A 140 -24.75 13.84 12.02
C GLU A 140 -24.61 14.16 10.52
N VAL A 141 -24.10 13.22 9.71
CA VAL A 141 -23.98 13.38 8.25
C VAL A 141 -25.31 13.30 7.49
N PHE A 142 -26.39 12.87 8.15
CA PHE A 142 -27.74 12.78 7.56
C PHE A 142 -28.67 13.91 8.01
N THR A 143 -28.28 14.67 9.04
CA THR A 143 -29.02 15.82 9.53
C THR A 143 -28.39 17.09 8.99
N ALA A 144 -29.14 17.87 8.24
CA ALA A 144 -28.69 19.23 7.91
C ALA A 144 -28.35 19.95 9.23
N ARG A 145 -27.14 20.48 9.35
CA ARG A 145 -26.75 21.30 10.50
C ARG A 145 -27.60 22.59 10.48
N THR A 146 -28.80 22.53 11.04
CA THR A 146 -29.50 23.73 11.46
C THR A 146 -28.67 24.36 12.58
N GLY A 147 -28.10 25.53 12.27
CA GLY A 147 -27.13 26.19 13.12
C GLY A 147 -27.52 26.27 14.59
N SER A 148 -26.57 25.95 15.41
CA SER A 148 -26.21 26.57 16.68
C SER A 148 -25.33 25.62 17.48
N ALA A 149 -24.04 25.71 17.33
CA ALA A 149 -23.13 25.22 18.35
C ALA A 149 -22.68 26.43 19.18
N THR A 150 -23.37 26.63 20.32
CA THR A 150 -22.82 27.40 21.42
C THR A 150 -21.68 26.60 22.06
N HIS A 151 -20.47 26.85 21.64
CA HIS A 151 -19.28 26.65 22.46
C HIS A 151 -18.47 27.95 22.46
N THR A 152 -18.63 28.67 23.54
CA THR A 152 -17.79 29.75 24.04
C THR A 152 -16.41 29.13 24.35
N GLU A 153 -15.36 29.53 23.74
CA GLU A 153 -14.31 30.46 24.08
C GLU A 153 -13.12 30.42 23.06
N PRO A 154 -12.21 31.41 23.08
CA PRO A 154 -11.80 32.06 21.84
C PRO A 154 -10.39 31.64 21.41
N PHE A 155 -10.19 31.35 20.13
CA PHE A 155 -8.88 31.46 19.49
C PHE A 155 -9.00 32.25 18.19
N THR A 156 -8.18 33.27 18.14
CA THR A 156 -7.91 34.27 17.14
C THR A 156 -8.00 33.84 15.67
N GLU A 157 -8.59 34.76 14.90
CA GLU A 157 -8.67 34.89 13.45
C GLU A 157 -7.47 34.35 12.65
N ALA A 158 -7.74 33.50 11.68
CA ALA A 158 -7.36 33.66 10.27
C ALA A 158 -7.82 32.45 9.44
N ALA A 159 -8.66 32.74 8.49
CA ALA A 159 -8.92 32.06 7.23
C ALA A 159 -10.41 31.73 7.00
N GLY A 160 -10.90 32.36 5.93
CA GLY A 160 -12.28 32.42 5.50
C GLY A 160 -13.02 31.09 5.46
N SER A 161 -14.13 31.05 6.15
CA SER A 161 -15.17 30.05 6.00
C SER A 161 -15.88 30.25 4.66
N SER A 162 -15.55 29.47 3.65
CA SER A 162 -16.44 29.26 2.53
C SER A 162 -17.57 28.33 3.02
N SER A 163 -18.73 28.90 3.32
CA SER A 163 -19.97 28.13 3.45
C SER A 163 -20.29 27.50 2.09
N GLY A 164 -19.90 26.22 1.93
CA GLY A 164 -20.35 25.40 0.82
C GLY A 164 -21.85 25.13 0.94
N PRO A 165 -22.56 24.84 -0.14
CA PRO A 165 -23.97 24.52 -0.12
C PRO A 165 -24.23 23.30 0.77
N GLU A 166 -25.22 23.42 1.69
CA GLU A 166 -25.69 22.32 2.53
C GLU A 166 -26.32 21.24 1.62
N ALA A 167 -25.71 20.04 1.57
CA ALA A 167 -26.27 18.92 0.86
C ALA A 167 -27.48 18.38 1.62
N SER A 168 -28.65 18.36 0.98
CA SER A 168 -29.84 17.73 1.54
C SER A 168 -29.82 16.22 1.31
N LEU A 169 -30.41 15.42 2.21
CA LEU A 169 -30.48 13.97 2.07
C LEU A 169 -31.11 13.49 0.73
N PRO A 170 -32.14 14.16 0.16
CA PRO A 170 -32.65 13.83 -1.16
C PRO A 170 -31.61 13.84 -2.28
N GLU A 171 -30.60 14.70 -2.19
CA GLU A 171 -29.51 14.79 -3.18
C GLU A 171 -28.53 13.61 -3.08
N SER A 172 -28.42 12.98 -1.91
CA SER A 172 -27.58 11.80 -1.69
C SER A 172 -28.27 10.48 -2.15
N VAL A 173 -29.58 10.44 -2.31
CA VAL A 173 -30.33 9.20 -2.60
C VAL A 173 -29.85 8.48 -3.87
N PRO A 174 -29.60 9.14 -5.02
CA PRO A 174 -29.06 8.46 -6.20
C PRO A 174 -27.70 7.81 -5.97
N PHE A 175 -26.83 8.47 -5.19
CA PHE A 175 -25.55 7.93 -4.78
C PHE A 175 -25.72 6.67 -3.90
N LEU A 176 -26.60 6.72 -2.89
CA LEU A 176 -26.85 5.62 -1.96
C LEU A 176 -27.49 4.39 -2.66
N ARG A 177 -28.35 4.60 -3.66
CA ARG A 177 -28.85 3.52 -4.53
C ARG A 177 -27.69 2.88 -5.30
N GLY A 178 -26.81 3.68 -5.91
CA GLY A 178 -25.63 3.18 -6.61
C GLY A 178 -24.69 2.41 -5.69
N VAL A 179 -24.52 2.84 -4.43
CA VAL A 179 -23.76 2.11 -3.40
C VAL A 179 -24.38 0.76 -3.09
N ALA A 180 -25.70 0.67 -3.00
CA ALA A 180 -26.38 -0.59 -2.76
C ALA A 180 -26.34 -1.53 -3.99
N GLU A 181 -26.43 -0.98 -5.22
CA GLU A 181 -26.17 -1.74 -6.44
C GLU A 181 -24.74 -2.30 -6.47
N LEU A 182 -23.77 -1.49 -6.08
CA LEU A 182 -22.37 -1.92 -5.94
C LEU A 182 -22.21 -3.03 -4.89
N ALA A 183 -22.98 -2.97 -3.80
CA ALA A 183 -23.01 -4.03 -2.80
C ALA A 183 -23.65 -5.33 -3.34
N ALA A 184 -24.59 -5.25 -4.27
CA ALA A 184 -25.16 -6.43 -4.92
C ALA A 184 -24.13 -7.14 -5.83
N GLU A 185 -23.20 -6.37 -6.45
CA GLU A 185 -22.11 -6.94 -7.26
C GLU A 185 -20.96 -7.51 -6.41
N LEU A 186 -20.53 -6.77 -5.38
CA LEU A 186 -19.27 -7.05 -4.65
C LEU A 186 -19.49 -7.64 -3.26
N GLY A 187 -20.70 -7.50 -2.70
CA GLY A 187 -20.96 -7.61 -1.27
C GLY A 187 -20.66 -6.31 -0.52
N ALA A 188 -21.41 -6.04 0.56
CA ALA A 188 -21.36 -4.77 1.30
C ALA A 188 -19.94 -4.43 1.81
N ARG A 189 -19.21 -5.42 2.35
CA ARG A 189 -17.84 -5.25 2.82
C ARG A 189 -16.88 -4.80 1.71
N GLN A 190 -16.91 -5.50 0.58
CA GLN A 190 -15.99 -5.22 -0.52
C GLN A 190 -16.32 -3.89 -1.20
N ALA A 191 -17.61 -3.53 -1.28
CA ALA A 191 -18.04 -2.23 -1.77
C ALA A 191 -17.49 -1.08 -0.90
N PHE A 192 -17.55 -1.21 0.43
CA PHE A 192 -16.98 -0.21 1.33
C PHE A 192 -15.45 -0.12 1.22
N GLU A 193 -14.75 -1.26 1.22
CA GLU A 193 -13.29 -1.30 1.06
C GLU A 193 -12.84 -0.69 -0.28
N PHE A 194 -13.59 -0.92 -1.35
CA PHE A 194 -13.32 -0.31 -2.65
C PHE A 194 -13.44 1.22 -2.61
N LEU A 195 -14.53 1.76 -2.05
CA LEU A 195 -14.75 3.20 -1.98
C LEU A 195 -13.73 3.87 -1.05
N LEU A 196 -13.52 3.31 0.14
CA LEU A 196 -12.54 3.81 1.10
C LEU A 196 -11.11 3.73 0.54
N GLY A 197 -10.75 2.62 -0.10
CA GLY A 197 -9.43 2.44 -0.72
C GLY A 197 -9.15 3.50 -1.78
N ARG A 198 -10.09 3.73 -2.71
CA ARG A 198 -9.95 4.78 -3.72
C ARG A 198 -9.85 6.19 -3.13
N TYR A 199 -10.60 6.46 -2.06
CA TYR A 199 -10.51 7.74 -1.36
C TYR A 199 -9.12 7.95 -0.74
N LEU A 200 -8.59 6.93 -0.07
CA LEU A 200 -7.26 6.98 0.53
C LEU A 200 -6.15 7.10 -0.52
N ASP A 201 -6.26 6.39 -1.64
CA ASP A 201 -5.33 6.48 -2.77
C ASP A 201 -5.33 7.86 -3.43
N ALA A 202 -6.50 8.51 -3.49
CA ALA A 202 -6.62 9.87 -3.99
C ALA A 202 -6.06 10.93 -3.01
N ASN A 203 -5.95 10.59 -1.71
CA ASN A 203 -5.51 11.50 -0.65
C ASN A 203 -4.32 10.93 0.17
N PRO A 204 -3.20 10.55 -0.45
CA PRO A 204 -2.14 9.74 0.19
C PRO A 204 -1.35 10.48 1.29
N ARG A 205 -1.53 11.81 1.42
CA ARG A 205 -0.84 12.62 2.42
C ARG A 205 -1.73 13.04 3.59
N GLN A 206 -3.02 12.75 3.52
CA GLN A 206 -3.97 13.20 4.54
C GLN A 206 -3.89 12.38 5.81
N TYR A 207 -3.63 11.09 5.71
CA TYR A 207 -3.65 10.15 6.83
C TYR A 207 -2.36 9.35 6.92
N THR A 208 -1.92 9.07 8.16
CA THR A 208 -0.85 8.10 8.43
C THR A 208 -1.47 6.71 8.51
N LEU A 209 -1.35 5.93 7.43
CA LEU A 209 -1.95 4.61 7.35
C LEU A 209 -0.98 3.52 7.80
N THR A 210 -1.41 2.65 8.69
CA THR A 210 -0.67 1.42 9.04
C THR A 210 -0.84 0.40 7.91
N PRO A 211 0.25 -0.07 7.28
CA PRO A 211 0.16 -1.10 6.24
C PRO A 211 -0.32 -2.45 6.77
N PRO A 212 -0.88 -3.32 5.90
CA PRO A 212 -1.38 -4.64 6.32
C PRO A 212 -0.32 -5.56 6.93
N GLY A 213 0.93 -5.53 6.43
CA GLY A 213 2.02 -6.38 6.92
C GLY A 213 2.32 -6.15 8.41
N PRO A 214 2.69 -4.91 8.84
CA PRO A 214 2.87 -4.60 10.25
C PRO A 214 1.63 -4.89 11.10
N ALA A 215 0.43 -4.59 10.56
CA ALA A 215 -0.82 -4.82 11.30
C ALA A 215 -1.03 -6.32 11.61
N ALA A 216 -0.83 -7.19 10.63
CA ALA A 216 -0.92 -8.64 10.83
C ALA A 216 0.13 -9.15 11.82
N LEU A 217 1.38 -8.65 11.74
CA LEU A 217 2.43 -9.00 12.69
C LEU A 217 2.08 -8.57 14.11
N MET A 218 1.60 -7.33 14.30
CA MET A 218 1.20 -6.82 15.61
C MET A 218 0.04 -7.61 16.21
N ALA A 219 -0.94 -7.99 15.40
CA ALA A 219 -2.04 -8.86 15.84
C ALA A 219 -1.55 -10.26 16.23
N GLY A 220 -0.61 -10.84 15.47
CA GLY A 220 0.03 -12.11 15.79
C GLY A 220 0.80 -12.08 17.11
N LEU A 221 1.52 -10.98 17.39
CA LEU A 221 2.25 -10.77 18.65
C LEU A 221 1.33 -10.58 19.87
N ALA A 222 0.13 -10.03 19.69
CA ALA A 222 -0.87 -9.96 20.75
C ALA A 222 -1.40 -11.35 21.16
N GLY A 223 -1.32 -12.32 20.24
CA GLY A 223 -1.65 -13.72 20.44
C GLY A 223 -3.11 -14.07 20.16
N ALA A 224 -3.35 -15.33 19.84
CA ALA A 224 -4.66 -15.87 19.47
C ALA A 224 -5.74 -15.78 20.58
N GLY A 225 -5.34 -15.48 21.81
CA GLY A 225 -6.23 -15.28 22.96
C GLY A 225 -6.82 -13.88 23.07
N ALA A 226 -6.41 -12.93 22.22
CA ALA A 226 -6.92 -11.55 22.20
C ALA A 226 -8.36 -11.51 21.67
N ARG A 227 -9.33 -11.39 22.56
CA ARG A 227 -10.76 -11.38 22.24
C ARG A 227 -11.37 -9.99 22.31
N ASP A 228 -11.07 -9.28 23.39
CA ASP A 228 -11.51 -7.90 23.60
C ASP A 228 -10.31 -6.99 23.38
N VAL A 229 -10.28 -6.32 22.20
CA VAL A 229 -9.10 -5.61 21.69
C VAL A 229 -9.41 -4.12 21.54
N LEU A 230 -8.52 -3.28 22.05
CA LEU A 230 -8.58 -1.82 21.91
C LEU A 230 -7.49 -1.31 20.96
N ASP A 231 -7.85 -0.36 20.11
CA ASP A 231 -6.92 0.54 19.42
C ASP A 231 -7.26 1.99 19.82
N PRO A 232 -6.42 2.63 20.65
CA PRO A 232 -6.69 3.97 21.16
C PRO A 232 -6.26 5.10 20.21
N ALA A 233 -5.69 4.77 19.05
CA ALA A 233 -5.34 5.68 17.95
C ALA A 233 -5.67 5.00 16.61
N ALA A 234 -6.96 4.69 16.41
CA ALA A 234 -7.43 3.66 15.49
C ALA A 234 -7.24 4.01 14.00
N GLY A 235 -7.13 5.30 13.65
CA GLY A 235 -7.00 5.73 12.26
C GLY A 235 -8.12 5.14 11.40
N THR A 236 -7.76 4.36 10.38
CA THR A 236 -8.71 3.64 9.52
C THR A 236 -9.03 2.21 9.97
N GLY A 237 -8.65 1.82 11.18
CA GLY A 237 -8.99 0.52 11.78
C GLY A 237 -8.18 -0.68 11.26
N THR A 238 -7.03 -0.46 10.62
CA THR A 238 -6.25 -1.54 10.01
C THR A 238 -5.71 -2.53 11.05
N LEU A 239 -5.28 -2.06 12.21
CA LEU A 239 -4.79 -2.92 13.30
C LEU A 239 -5.90 -3.84 13.82
N LEU A 240 -7.08 -3.29 14.11
CA LEU A 240 -8.21 -4.06 14.63
C LEU A 240 -8.77 -5.06 13.60
N ARG A 241 -8.69 -4.75 12.31
CA ARG A 241 -9.07 -5.70 11.24
C ARG A 241 -8.16 -6.91 11.13
N ALA A 242 -6.91 -6.79 11.58
CA ALA A 242 -5.96 -7.89 11.57
C ALA A 242 -6.17 -8.89 12.73
N VAL A 243 -7.04 -8.57 13.70
CA VAL A 243 -7.33 -9.44 14.83
C VAL A 243 -8.20 -10.62 14.39
N GLU A 244 -7.72 -11.83 14.63
CA GLU A 244 -8.47 -13.03 14.35
C GLU A 244 -9.52 -13.33 15.43
N ARG A 245 -10.78 -13.59 15.02
CA ARG A 245 -11.88 -14.04 15.89
C ARG A 245 -12.09 -13.16 17.17
N PRO A 246 -12.21 -11.82 17.04
CA PRO A 246 -12.52 -10.99 18.19
C PRO A 246 -13.94 -11.23 18.72
N ASN A 247 -14.15 -11.03 20.03
CA ASN A 247 -15.48 -10.89 20.62
C ASN A 247 -15.95 -9.43 20.50
N ALA A 248 -15.04 -8.52 20.85
CA ALA A 248 -15.33 -7.10 20.78
C ALA A 248 -14.09 -6.30 20.34
N LEU A 249 -14.33 -5.30 19.50
CA LEU A 249 -13.34 -4.36 18.99
C LEU A 249 -13.69 -2.95 19.48
N TYR A 250 -12.71 -2.29 20.07
CA TYR A 250 -12.85 -0.95 20.62
C TYR A 250 -11.88 -0.03 19.88
N ALA A 251 -12.40 1.06 19.36
CA ALA A 251 -11.63 2.04 18.59
C ALA A 251 -11.85 3.44 19.16
N GLN A 252 -10.77 4.18 19.35
CA GLN A 252 -10.84 5.61 19.63
C GLN A 252 -9.92 6.36 18.66
N ASP A 253 -10.39 7.49 18.15
CA ASP A 253 -9.58 8.39 17.34
C ASP A 253 -9.93 9.84 17.65
N ALA A 254 -8.93 10.73 17.59
CA ALA A 254 -9.14 12.15 17.82
C ALA A 254 -9.98 12.80 16.71
N ASP A 255 -9.91 12.27 15.49
CA ASP A 255 -10.69 12.70 14.35
C ASP A 255 -12.03 11.95 14.33
N PRO A 256 -13.18 12.64 14.46
CA PRO A 256 -14.50 12.02 14.48
C PRO A 256 -14.84 11.31 13.17
N ASP A 257 -14.34 11.80 12.05
CA ASP A 257 -14.55 11.19 10.74
C ASP A 257 -13.82 9.82 10.65
N LEU A 258 -12.58 9.76 11.12
CA LEU A 258 -11.84 8.49 11.21
C LEU A 258 -12.49 7.52 12.20
N ALA A 259 -12.97 8.00 13.33
CA ALA A 259 -13.69 7.16 14.29
C ALA A 259 -14.96 6.54 13.67
N ALA A 260 -15.74 7.34 12.93
CA ALA A 260 -16.94 6.87 12.22
C ALA A 260 -16.59 5.85 11.12
N LEU A 261 -15.64 6.19 10.24
CA LEU A 261 -15.20 5.29 9.16
C LEU A 261 -14.66 3.97 9.69
N THR A 262 -13.88 4.02 10.76
CA THR A 262 -13.33 2.83 11.43
C THR A 262 -14.44 1.98 12.04
N GLY A 263 -15.40 2.58 12.74
CA GLY A 263 -16.55 1.87 13.27
C GLY A 263 -17.30 1.10 12.19
N LEU A 264 -17.65 1.78 11.08
CA LEU A 264 -18.36 1.19 9.95
C LEU A 264 -17.53 0.08 9.27
N ARG A 265 -16.26 0.34 9.05
CA ARG A 265 -15.34 -0.63 8.44
C ARG A 265 -15.25 -1.93 9.24
N LEU A 266 -15.08 -1.82 10.56
CA LEU A 266 -15.01 -2.97 11.46
C LEU A 266 -16.35 -3.71 11.53
N ALA A 267 -17.46 -2.98 11.61
CA ALA A 267 -18.79 -3.57 11.63
C ALA A 267 -19.14 -4.30 10.33
N LEU A 268 -18.70 -3.80 9.18
CA LEU A 268 -18.86 -4.48 7.89
C LEU A 268 -17.92 -5.67 7.71
N HIS A 269 -16.80 -5.69 8.42
CA HIS A 269 -15.79 -6.74 8.31
C HIS A 269 -16.08 -7.95 9.21
N SER A 270 -16.65 -7.73 10.40
CA SER A 270 -16.81 -8.73 11.45
C SER A 270 -18.18 -8.65 12.13
N ASP A 271 -18.64 -9.77 12.66
CA ASP A 271 -19.85 -9.83 13.51
C ASP A 271 -19.56 -9.55 14.99
N ALA A 272 -18.30 -9.31 15.33
CA ALA A 272 -17.90 -8.90 16.68
C ALA A 272 -18.61 -7.60 17.11
N THR A 273 -18.74 -7.41 18.42
CA THR A 273 -19.22 -6.15 18.99
C THR A 273 -18.21 -5.04 18.66
N VAL A 274 -18.64 -3.96 18.03
CA VAL A 274 -17.80 -2.80 17.72
C VAL A 274 -18.21 -1.61 18.58
N ARG A 275 -17.22 -0.94 19.17
CA ARG A 275 -17.40 0.30 19.91
C ARG A 275 -16.41 1.34 19.40
N ALA A 276 -16.90 2.33 18.66
CA ALA A 276 -16.10 3.44 18.15
C ALA A 276 -16.44 4.72 18.92
N ARG A 277 -15.42 5.53 19.21
CA ARG A 277 -15.55 6.81 19.90
C ARG A 277 -14.62 7.85 19.30
N ALA A 278 -15.09 9.08 19.20
CA ALA A 278 -14.27 10.23 18.84
C ALA A 278 -13.73 10.91 20.10
N GLY A 279 -12.50 11.39 20.05
CA GLY A 279 -11.90 12.20 21.11
C GLY A 279 -10.41 11.95 21.31
N ASP A 280 -9.72 12.95 21.87
CA ASP A 280 -8.30 12.86 22.24
C ASP A 280 -8.12 11.81 23.35
N THR A 281 -7.51 10.70 23.02
CA THR A 281 -7.37 9.54 23.91
C THR A 281 -6.58 9.84 25.17
N LEU A 282 -5.52 10.65 25.09
CA LEU A 282 -4.72 10.95 26.27
C LEU A 282 -5.45 11.87 27.25
N ARG A 283 -6.22 12.85 26.75
CA ARG A 283 -6.99 13.81 27.57
C ARG A 283 -8.40 13.33 27.89
N GLY A 284 -9.03 12.58 26.99
CA GLY A 284 -10.43 12.18 27.07
C GLY A 284 -10.62 10.70 26.72
N ASP A 285 -10.05 9.81 27.53
CA ASP A 285 -10.12 8.37 27.33
C ASP A 285 -11.57 7.86 27.40
N ALA A 286 -12.07 7.36 26.29
CA ALA A 286 -13.43 6.82 26.19
C ALA A 286 -13.59 5.44 26.85
N PHE A 287 -12.48 4.74 27.13
CA PHE A 287 -12.47 3.38 27.67
C PHE A 287 -11.59 3.28 28.93
N PRO A 288 -11.88 4.02 30.00
CA PRO A 288 -10.97 4.22 31.14
C PRO A 288 -10.76 2.99 32.02
N LYS A 289 -11.56 1.95 31.89
CA LYS A 289 -11.46 0.73 32.72
C LYS A 289 -10.43 -0.24 32.15
N PRO A 290 -9.56 -0.86 32.97
CA PRO A 290 -8.68 -1.93 32.53
C PRO A 290 -9.52 -3.19 32.28
N ALA A 291 -9.75 -3.52 31.00
CA ALA A 291 -10.65 -4.59 30.60
C ALA A 291 -10.20 -5.39 29.40
N PHE A 292 -9.11 -4.96 28.74
CA PHE A 292 -8.75 -5.53 27.43
C PHE A 292 -7.74 -6.67 27.54
N ASP A 293 -7.94 -7.66 26.68
CA ASP A 293 -7.01 -8.76 26.46
C ASP A 293 -5.75 -8.26 25.74
N ALA A 294 -5.98 -7.40 24.75
CA ALA A 294 -4.92 -6.76 24.02
C ALA A 294 -5.22 -5.30 23.68
N VAL A 295 -4.14 -4.53 23.54
CA VAL A 295 -4.16 -3.17 22.96
C VAL A 295 -3.19 -3.15 21.80
N LEU A 296 -3.66 -2.79 20.61
CA LEU A 296 -2.84 -2.55 19.43
C LEU A 296 -2.80 -1.06 19.18
N CYS A 297 -1.63 -0.48 18.94
CA CYS A 297 -1.56 0.96 18.77
C CYS A 297 -0.43 1.37 17.82
N HIS A 298 -0.75 2.21 16.86
CA HIS A 298 0.21 3.00 16.10
C HIS A 298 -0.01 4.47 16.47
N PRO A 299 0.62 4.95 17.56
CA PRO A 299 0.35 6.28 18.07
C PRO A 299 0.98 7.35 17.18
N PRO A 300 0.49 8.58 17.22
CA PRO A 300 1.18 9.70 16.60
C PRO A 300 2.54 9.93 17.26
N PHE A 301 3.58 10.24 16.44
CA PHE A 301 4.94 10.40 16.90
C PHE A 301 5.31 11.87 17.12
N ASN A 302 6.19 12.11 18.11
CA ASN A 302 6.76 13.43 18.41
C ASN A 302 5.72 14.53 18.70
N GLU A 303 4.60 14.18 19.26
CA GLU A 303 3.59 15.18 19.67
C GLU A 303 4.09 15.98 20.88
N ARG A 304 4.11 17.30 20.74
CA ARG A 304 4.50 18.20 21.84
C ARG A 304 3.33 18.64 22.71
N ASN A 305 2.12 18.61 22.14
CA ASN A 305 0.89 19.10 22.78
C ASN A 305 -0.03 17.96 23.25
N TRP A 306 0.55 16.83 23.64
CA TRP A 306 -0.21 15.64 24.07
C TRP A 306 -0.90 15.75 25.44
N GLY A 307 -0.95 16.97 26.05
CA GLY A 307 -1.55 17.18 27.37
C GLY A 307 -0.55 17.09 28.53
N HIS A 308 0.75 17.26 28.28
CA HIS A 308 1.81 17.11 29.26
C HIS A 308 1.52 17.86 30.59
N ASP A 309 1.16 19.14 30.55
CA ASP A 309 0.97 19.95 31.76
C ASP A 309 -0.36 19.62 32.42
N GLU A 310 -1.39 19.30 31.66
CA GLU A 310 -2.73 18.95 32.13
C GLU A 310 -2.75 17.59 32.82
N LEU A 311 -1.95 16.66 32.34
CA LEU A 311 -1.91 15.26 32.79
C LEU A 311 -0.77 14.98 33.77
N ALA A 312 -0.14 16.01 34.37
CA ALA A 312 1.03 15.83 35.23
C ALA A 312 0.78 14.90 36.44
N TYR A 313 -0.45 14.82 36.91
CA TYR A 313 -0.86 13.97 38.07
C TYR A 313 -1.75 12.80 37.69
N ASP A 314 -1.76 12.42 36.41
CA ASP A 314 -2.59 11.32 35.92
C ASP A 314 -2.11 9.98 36.50
N PRO A 315 -3.01 9.15 37.05
CA PRO A 315 -2.66 7.87 37.66
C PRO A 315 -2.08 6.83 36.70
N ARG A 316 -2.18 7.04 35.38
CA ARG A 316 -1.58 6.18 34.37
C ARG A 316 -0.05 6.18 34.41
N TRP A 317 0.59 7.20 34.99
CA TRP A 317 2.06 7.33 35.01
C TRP A 317 2.74 6.46 36.08
N GLU A 318 2.40 5.18 36.12
CA GLU A 318 2.96 4.19 37.04
C GLU A 318 4.48 4.02 36.96
N TYR A 319 5.05 4.23 35.78
CA TYR A 319 6.49 4.04 35.49
C TYR A 319 7.26 5.36 35.50
N GLY A 320 6.58 6.45 35.76
CA GLY A 320 7.10 7.81 35.83
C GLY A 320 6.44 8.73 34.81
N PHE A 321 6.41 10.01 35.14
CA PHE A 321 5.81 11.04 34.30
C PHE A 321 6.64 11.22 33.00
N PRO A 322 6.08 11.09 31.80
CA PRO A 322 6.81 11.25 30.56
C PRO A 322 7.23 12.71 30.33
N ALA A 323 8.43 12.94 29.80
CA ALA A 323 8.82 14.28 29.42
C ALA A 323 7.95 14.80 28.25
N ARG A 324 7.83 16.12 28.09
CA ARG A 324 7.04 16.74 27.00
C ARG A 324 7.42 16.22 25.60
N THR A 325 8.68 15.84 25.40
CA THR A 325 9.21 15.29 24.14
C THR A 325 9.09 13.78 24.00
N GLU A 326 8.42 13.10 24.93
CA GLU A 326 8.27 11.65 25.03
C GLU A 326 6.79 11.25 25.01
N SER A 327 6.03 11.79 24.03
CA SER A 327 4.61 11.43 23.84
C SER A 327 4.42 9.93 23.66
N GLU A 328 5.35 9.27 23.00
CA GLU A 328 5.31 7.82 22.77
C GLU A 328 5.31 7.03 24.08
N LEU A 329 6.05 7.49 25.10
CA LEU A 329 6.05 6.85 26.42
C LEU A 329 4.78 7.15 27.23
N ALA A 330 4.04 8.23 26.92
CA ALA A 330 2.70 8.44 27.45
C ALA A 330 1.73 7.40 26.86
N TRP A 331 1.80 7.17 25.55
CA TRP A 331 1.01 6.12 24.89
C TRP A 331 1.33 4.71 25.41
N VAL A 332 2.59 4.38 25.65
CA VAL A 332 2.99 3.11 26.30
C VAL A 332 2.30 2.91 27.64
N GLN A 333 2.31 3.94 28.50
CA GLN A 333 1.70 3.83 29.82
C GLN A 333 0.17 3.84 29.75
N HIS A 334 -0.40 4.60 28.82
CA HIS A 334 -1.84 4.56 28.55
C HIS A 334 -2.31 3.15 28.15
N THR A 335 -1.64 2.52 27.18
CA THR A 335 -2.00 1.16 26.74
C THR A 335 -1.90 0.14 27.88
N LEU A 336 -0.83 0.19 28.68
CA LEU A 336 -0.68 -0.67 29.84
C LEU A 336 -1.78 -0.44 30.90
N ALA A 337 -2.24 0.81 31.07
CA ALA A 337 -3.32 1.12 32.00
C ALA A 337 -4.67 0.55 31.56
N ARG A 338 -4.87 0.25 30.28
CA ARG A 338 -6.13 -0.32 29.72
C ARG A 338 -6.17 -1.85 29.74
N LEU A 339 -5.03 -2.50 29.91
CA LEU A 339 -4.94 -3.95 29.95
C LEU A 339 -5.41 -4.56 31.26
N ARG A 340 -6.05 -5.69 31.21
CA ARG A 340 -6.21 -6.61 32.34
C ARG A 340 -4.84 -7.23 32.74
N PRO A 341 -4.66 -7.71 33.96
CA PRO A 341 -3.44 -8.44 34.33
C PRO A 341 -3.12 -9.56 33.35
N GLY A 342 -1.87 -9.61 32.85
CA GLY A 342 -1.44 -10.58 31.82
C GLY A 342 -1.82 -10.22 30.38
N GLY A 343 -2.62 -9.18 30.14
CA GLY A 343 -2.96 -8.70 28.82
C GLY A 343 -1.75 -8.12 28.07
N ALA A 344 -1.79 -8.14 26.74
CA ALA A 344 -0.69 -7.70 25.87
C ALA A 344 -0.95 -6.33 25.23
N ALA A 345 0.05 -5.45 25.19
CA ALA A 345 0.05 -4.27 24.33
C ALA A 345 1.14 -4.40 23.28
N VAL A 346 0.79 -4.09 22.03
CA VAL A 346 1.73 -4.09 20.90
C VAL A 346 1.68 -2.73 20.23
N LEU A 347 2.79 -2.00 20.31
CA LEU A 347 2.88 -0.63 19.80
C LEU A 347 3.92 -0.52 18.69
N LEU A 348 3.58 0.20 17.64
CA LEU A 348 4.55 0.65 16.65
C LEU A 348 5.20 1.94 17.15
N MET A 349 6.52 1.99 17.22
CA MET A 349 7.28 3.03 17.91
C MET A 349 8.43 3.57 17.04
N PRO A 350 8.78 4.85 17.15
CA PRO A 350 9.99 5.37 16.53
C PRO A 350 11.23 4.86 17.28
N PRO A 351 12.38 4.63 16.60
CA PRO A 351 13.61 4.14 17.23
C PRO A 351 14.09 5.02 18.40
N ALA A 352 13.85 6.32 18.29
CA ALA A 352 14.23 7.28 19.31
C ALA A 352 13.60 7.01 20.69
N ALA A 353 12.41 6.41 20.75
CA ALA A 353 11.78 6.02 22.03
C ALA A 353 12.61 4.98 22.81
N ALA A 354 13.40 4.16 22.10
CA ALA A 354 14.28 3.16 22.69
C ALA A 354 15.55 3.75 23.33
N SER A 355 16.03 4.92 22.86
CA SER A 355 17.38 5.42 23.22
C SER A 355 17.40 6.83 23.84
N ARG A 356 16.37 7.67 23.68
CA ARG A 356 16.37 9.04 24.24
C ARG A 356 16.60 9.04 25.75
N ARG A 357 17.53 9.89 26.22
CA ARG A 357 17.89 10.01 27.64
C ARG A 357 16.72 10.45 28.54
N SER A 358 15.82 11.28 28.03
CA SER A 358 14.61 11.73 28.75
C SER A 358 13.69 10.56 29.16
N GLY A 359 13.62 9.51 28.34
CA GLY A 359 12.78 8.33 28.58
C GLY A 359 13.41 7.23 29.45
N ARG A 360 14.72 7.31 29.75
CA ARG A 360 15.46 6.23 30.43
C ARG A 360 14.84 5.73 31.72
N ARG A 361 14.29 6.64 32.54
CA ARG A 361 13.65 6.29 33.82
C ARG A 361 12.42 5.44 33.63
N ILE A 362 11.61 5.75 32.63
CA ILE A 362 10.39 4.99 32.32
C ILE A 362 10.80 3.62 31.76
N ARG A 363 11.75 3.56 30.82
CA ARG A 363 12.26 2.29 30.26
C ARG A 363 12.80 1.38 31.37
N ALA A 364 13.63 1.92 32.29
CA ALA A 364 14.09 1.17 33.45
C ALA A 364 12.94 0.68 34.34
N GLY A 365 11.90 1.49 34.53
CA GLY A 365 10.68 1.10 35.26
C GLY A 365 9.94 -0.05 34.59
N LEU A 366 9.78 0.01 33.27
CA LEU A 366 9.14 -1.04 32.45
C LEU A 366 9.90 -2.37 32.54
N LEU A 367 11.23 -2.32 32.47
CA LEU A 367 12.10 -3.49 32.60
C LEU A 367 12.02 -4.11 34.01
N ARG A 368 12.21 -3.31 35.06
CA ARG A 368 12.20 -3.80 36.46
C ARG A 368 10.88 -4.46 36.86
N ARG A 369 9.76 -3.99 36.30
CA ARG A 369 8.44 -4.58 36.57
C ARG A 369 8.05 -5.66 35.55
N GLY A 370 8.91 -5.97 34.58
CA GLY A 370 8.66 -6.97 33.54
C GLY A 370 7.51 -6.62 32.61
N ALA A 371 7.20 -5.33 32.47
CA ALA A 371 6.14 -4.88 31.58
C ALA A 371 6.56 -4.88 30.12
N LEU A 372 7.82 -4.55 29.79
CA LEU A 372 8.36 -4.67 28.43
C LEU A 372 8.90 -6.07 28.21
N ARG A 373 8.49 -6.72 27.14
CA ARG A 373 8.80 -8.12 26.82
C ARG A 373 9.67 -8.29 25.58
N ALA A 374 9.45 -7.48 24.56
CA ALA A 374 10.26 -7.52 23.36
C ALA A 374 10.37 -6.14 22.71
N VAL A 375 11.49 -5.91 22.02
CA VAL A 375 11.70 -4.80 21.09
C VAL A 375 12.16 -5.38 19.76
N ILE A 376 11.40 -5.10 18.72
CA ILE A 376 11.57 -5.69 17.38
C ILE A 376 11.83 -4.54 16.41
N ALA A 377 13.00 -4.50 15.76
CA ALA A 377 13.28 -3.56 14.69
C ALA A 377 12.71 -4.07 13.37
N LEU A 378 11.94 -3.22 12.69
CA LEU A 378 11.38 -3.49 11.37
C LEU A 378 12.30 -2.95 10.27
N PRO A 379 12.23 -3.52 9.05
CA PRO A 379 12.93 -2.96 7.92
C PRO A 379 12.49 -1.52 7.62
N ALA A 380 13.40 -0.70 7.10
CA ALA A 380 13.04 0.60 6.55
C ALA A 380 11.99 0.43 5.44
N GLY A 381 10.98 1.29 5.41
CA GLY A 381 9.87 1.15 4.47
C GLY A 381 8.68 0.33 4.98
N ALA A 382 8.76 -0.29 6.15
CA ALA A 382 7.69 -1.13 6.73
C ALA A 382 6.40 -0.36 7.04
N ALA A 383 6.51 0.84 7.57
CA ALA A 383 5.37 1.71 7.89
C ALA A 383 5.78 3.19 7.86
N PRO A 384 4.81 4.13 7.76
CA PRO A 384 5.12 5.56 7.85
C PRO A 384 5.71 5.96 9.23
N PRO A 385 6.69 6.88 9.27
CA PRO A 385 7.40 7.49 8.15
C PRO A 385 8.42 6.51 7.54
N TYR A 386 8.23 6.18 6.27
CA TYR A 386 8.93 5.08 5.59
C TYR A 386 10.46 5.18 5.52
N GLY A 387 11.02 6.36 5.75
CA GLY A 387 12.47 6.58 5.77
C GLY A 387 13.16 6.14 7.06
N ILE A 388 12.42 5.66 8.06
CA ILE A 388 12.94 5.33 9.39
C ILE A 388 12.56 3.87 9.70
N PRO A 389 13.51 3.00 10.13
CA PRO A 389 13.19 1.66 10.60
C PRO A 389 12.45 1.75 11.94
N LEU A 390 11.14 1.50 11.94
CA LEU A 390 10.34 1.56 13.16
C LEU A 390 10.55 0.31 14.02
N HIS A 391 10.24 0.43 15.31
CA HIS A 391 10.26 -0.68 16.25
C HIS A 391 8.85 -1.12 16.61
N ILE A 392 8.62 -2.41 16.82
CA ILE A 392 7.46 -2.91 17.54
C ILE A 392 7.88 -3.18 18.98
N TRP A 393 7.14 -2.58 19.93
CA TRP A 393 7.28 -2.87 21.35
C TRP A 393 6.17 -3.80 21.78
N VAL A 394 6.54 -4.93 22.36
CA VAL A 394 5.59 -5.89 22.95
C VAL A 394 5.65 -5.77 24.46
N LEU A 395 4.51 -5.42 25.06
CA LEU A 395 4.38 -5.25 26.50
C LEU A 395 3.33 -6.22 27.05
N ARG A 396 3.44 -6.53 28.34
CA ARG A 396 2.41 -7.23 29.11
C ARG A 396 2.13 -6.49 30.40
N LYS A 397 0.85 -6.38 30.74
CA LYS A 397 0.46 -5.87 32.08
C LYS A 397 0.96 -6.85 33.13
N PRO A 398 1.81 -6.42 34.09
CA PRO A 398 2.28 -7.31 35.14
C PRO A 398 1.11 -7.93 35.90
N ASP A 399 1.23 -9.24 36.16
CA ASP A 399 0.30 -9.97 37.00
C ASP A 399 0.91 -10.06 38.41
N PRO A 400 0.21 -9.58 39.47
CA PRO A 400 0.73 -9.62 40.83
C PRO A 400 1.10 -11.01 41.34
N GLY A 401 0.53 -12.07 40.75
CA GLY A 401 0.80 -13.47 41.11
C GLY A 401 1.98 -14.10 40.35
N ARG A 402 2.61 -13.39 39.41
CA ARG A 402 3.68 -13.94 38.55
C ARG A 402 4.95 -13.12 38.69
N ALA A 403 6.09 -13.82 38.82
CA ALA A 403 7.40 -13.14 38.84
C ALA A 403 7.66 -12.42 37.51
N ALA A 404 8.33 -11.27 37.58
CA ALA A 404 8.79 -10.54 36.41
C ALA A 404 9.78 -11.43 35.63
N PRO A 405 9.66 -11.48 34.29
CA PRO A 405 10.61 -12.24 33.46
C PRO A 405 12.01 -11.67 33.58
N PRO A 406 13.04 -12.52 33.67
CA PRO A 406 14.42 -12.08 33.86
C PRO A 406 15.07 -11.52 32.60
N GLU A 407 14.48 -11.73 31.43
CA GLU A 407 15.04 -11.40 30.12
C GLU A 407 14.10 -10.57 29.27
N LEU A 408 14.68 -9.81 28.33
CA LEU A 408 14.01 -9.06 27.26
C LEU A 408 14.44 -9.65 25.91
N LEU A 409 13.48 -9.87 25.02
CA LEU A 409 13.76 -10.31 23.66
C LEU A 409 14.05 -9.13 22.73
N PHE A 410 15.14 -9.20 22.01
CA PHE A 410 15.44 -8.33 20.87
C PHE A 410 15.34 -9.10 19.57
N VAL A 411 14.74 -8.49 18.55
CA VAL A 411 14.69 -9.02 17.19
C VAL A 411 15.04 -7.89 16.23
N ASP A 412 15.88 -8.16 15.25
CA ASP A 412 16.20 -7.22 14.17
C ASP A 412 15.88 -7.87 12.83
N THR A 413 15.02 -7.25 12.07
CA THR A 413 14.61 -7.71 10.75
C THR A 413 15.02 -6.73 9.64
N ALA A 414 15.90 -5.77 9.95
CA ALA A 414 16.31 -4.73 9.01
C ALA A 414 16.91 -5.30 7.72
N GLU A 415 17.68 -6.39 7.81
CA GLU A 415 18.31 -7.03 6.66
C GLU A 415 17.38 -7.95 5.85
N LEU A 416 16.21 -8.30 6.39
CA LEU A 416 15.21 -9.10 5.68
C LEU A 416 14.42 -8.29 4.62
N ALA A 417 14.78 -7.03 4.42
CA ALA A 417 14.14 -6.12 3.46
C ALA A 417 14.29 -6.52 1.99
N GLY A 418 15.01 -7.60 1.66
CA GLY A 418 15.30 -7.98 0.27
C GLY A 418 16.21 -6.98 -0.46
N ALA A 419 17.02 -7.42 -1.40
CA ALA A 419 18.05 -6.64 -2.11
C ALA A 419 17.50 -5.48 -2.99
N GLY A 420 16.26 -5.06 -2.87
CA GLY A 420 15.59 -4.14 -3.79
C GLY A 420 14.90 -2.91 -3.20
N GLY A 421 15.15 -2.51 -1.98
CA GLY A 421 14.87 -1.18 -1.38
C GLY A 421 13.61 -0.41 -1.80
N GLY A 422 12.41 -0.99 -1.82
CA GLY A 422 11.16 -0.30 -2.11
C GLY A 422 9.98 -0.82 -1.29
N ARG A 423 8.95 0.01 -1.04
CA ARG A 423 7.76 -0.30 -0.22
C ARG A 423 7.07 -1.62 -0.59
N ASP A 424 7.00 -1.94 -1.88
CA ASP A 424 6.26 -3.09 -2.41
C ASP A 424 7.10 -4.38 -2.44
N LYS A 425 8.29 -4.38 -1.80
CA LYS A 425 9.29 -5.45 -1.92
C LYS A 425 9.73 -6.06 -0.60
N LEU A 426 9.12 -5.65 0.50
CA LEU A 426 9.40 -6.28 1.79
C LEU A 426 8.82 -7.69 1.81
N ASP A 427 9.67 -8.68 2.05
CA ASP A 427 9.23 -10.04 2.28
C ASP A 427 8.59 -10.16 3.67
N TRP A 428 7.31 -9.81 3.74
CA TRP A 428 6.55 -9.88 4.98
C TRP A 428 6.44 -11.29 5.53
N GLN A 429 6.53 -12.31 4.70
CA GLN A 429 6.51 -13.69 5.16
C GLN A 429 7.80 -14.02 5.93
N ALA A 430 8.95 -13.63 5.38
CA ALA A 430 10.23 -13.78 6.07
C ALA A 430 10.28 -12.97 7.38
N VAL A 431 9.81 -11.71 7.38
CA VAL A 431 9.72 -10.88 8.58
C VAL A 431 8.81 -11.52 9.64
N HIS A 432 7.62 -11.98 9.25
CA HIS A 432 6.67 -12.65 10.15
C HIS A 432 7.29 -13.90 10.75
N SER A 433 7.88 -14.79 9.93
CA SER A 433 8.50 -16.02 10.42
C SER A 433 9.61 -15.72 11.41
N ALA A 434 10.57 -14.83 11.05
CA ALA A 434 11.70 -14.51 11.93
C ALA A 434 11.24 -13.95 13.30
N VAL A 435 10.22 -13.08 13.29
CA VAL A 435 9.71 -12.48 14.53
C VAL A 435 8.92 -13.50 15.36
N LEU A 436 8.00 -14.25 14.75
CA LEU A 436 7.12 -15.17 15.50
C LEU A 436 7.86 -16.41 15.96
N ASP A 437 8.84 -16.91 15.22
CA ASP A 437 9.70 -18.05 15.62
C ASP A 437 10.55 -17.69 16.84
N ALA A 438 10.99 -16.42 16.98
CA ALA A 438 11.68 -15.94 18.18
C ALA A 438 10.70 -15.63 19.33
N TRP A 439 9.54 -15.01 19.03
CA TRP A 439 8.60 -14.55 20.03
C TRP A 439 7.83 -15.68 20.71
N GLN A 440 7.30 -16.65 19.97
CA GLN A 440 6.44 -17.69 20.53
C GLN A 440 7.14 -18.54 21.61
N PRO A 441 8.37 -19.04 21.42
CA PRO A 441 9.12 -19.72 22.48
C PRO A 441 9.42 -18.81 23.66
N PHE A 442 9.82 -17.55 23.40
CA PHE A 442 10.12 -16.57 24.43
C PHE A 442 8.89 -16.24 25.30
N ASP A 443 7.75 -15.99 24.69
CA ASP A 443 6.52 -15.71 25.42
C ASP A 443 6.06 -16.87 26.33
N LYS A 444 6.30 -18.10 25.86
CA LYS A 444 5.92 -19.32 26.57
C LYS A 444 6.92 -19.71 27.67
N HIS A 445 8.22 -19.60 27.39
CA HIS A 445 9.28 -20.14 28.25
C HIS A 445 10.13 -19.07 28.94
N GLY A 446 10.05 -17.82 28.51
CA GLY A 446 10.85 -16.68 29.03
C GLY A 446 12.25 -16.57 28.43
N THR A 447 12.65 -17.51 27.57
CA THR A 447 13.92 -17.53 26.83
C THR A 447 13.68 -17.92 25.38
N ALA A 448 14.52 -17.44 24.47
CA ALA A 448 14.55 -17.83 23.06
C ALA A 448 15.94 -18.30 22.66
N GLU A 449 16.04 -19.19 21.69
CA GLU A 449 17.30 -19.57 21.08
C GLU A 449 17.89 -18.36 20.34
N GLU A 450 19.18 -18.13 20.57
CA GLU A 450 19.88 -17.02 19.93
C GLU A 450 20.08 -17.32 18.43
N GLN A 451 19.64 -16.38 17.59
CA GLN A 451 19.91 -16.39 16.15
C GLN A 451 20.82 -15.19 15.84
N PRO A 452 22.10 -15.41 15.56
CA PRO A 452 23.05 -14.31 15.32
C PRO A 452 22.55 -13.31 14.28
N GLY A 453 22.58 -12.03 14.62
CA GLY A 453 22.09 -10.95 13.78
C GLY A 453 20.57 -10.80 13.69
N VAL A 454 19.79 -11.77 14.14
CA VAL A 454 18.31 -11.77 13.99
C VAL A 454 17.61 -11.67 15.34
N SER A 455 17.91 -12.52 16.31
CA SER A 455 17.22 -12.51 17.60
C SER A 455 18.09 -12.97 18.76
N ARG A 456 17.89 -12.34 19.94
CA ARG A 456 18.53 -12.71 21.19
C ARG A 456 17.68 -12.30 22.39
N SER A 457 17.64 -13.14 23.41
CA SER A 457 17.16 -12.72 24.73
C SER A 457 18.31 -12.24 25.60
N VAL A 458 18.13 -11.09 26.27
CA VAL A 458 19.17 -10.44 27.10
C VAL A 458 18.65 -10.29 28.53
N PRO A 459 19.48 -10.66 29.55
CA PRO A 459 19.12 -10.44 30.94
C PRO A 459 18.82 -8.97 31.25
N VAL A 460 17.67 -8.71 31.89
CA VAL A 460 17.23 -7.36 32.24
C VAL A 460 18.28 -6.58 33.03
N ILE A 461 19.06 -7.29 33.86
CA ILE A 461 20.12 -6.66 34.67
C ILE A 461 21.21 -6.00 33.82
N GLU A 462 21.51 -6.55 32.64
CA GLU A 462 22.51 -6.01 31.72
C GLU A 462 22.02 -4.76 30.99
N LEU A 463 20.69 -4.59 30.87
CA LEU A 463 20.03 -3.47 30.20
C LEU A 463 19.80 -2.27 31.13
N LEU A 464 20.02 -2.42 32.44
CA LEU A 464 19.82 -1.38 33.46
C LEU A 464 21.09 -0.55 33.69
N ASP A 465 21.77 -0.19 32.60
CA ASP A 465 22.90 0.74 32.59
C ASP A 465 22.43 2.21 32.71
N ASP A 466 23.37 3.15 32.60
CA ASP A 466 23.08 4.59 32.74
C ASP A 466 22.17 5.15 31.62
N ASP A 467 22.17 4.56 30.44
CA ASP A 467 21.38 5.03 29.28
C ASP A 467 20.08 4.25 29.09
N VAL A 468 20.02 2.99 29.50
CA VAL A 468 18.90 2.06 29.29
C VAL A 468 18.48 2.08 27.81
N ASP A 469 19.47 1.87 26.92
CA ASP A 469 19.23 1.85 25.48
C ASP A 469 18.67 0.49 25.08
N LEU A 470 17.51 0.50 24.41
CA LEU A 470 16.76 -0.69 24.00
C LEU A 470 16.72 -0.85 22.46
N ALA A 471 17.65 -0.22 21.75
CA ALA A 471 17.74 -0.40 20.30
C ALA A 471 18.26 -1.82 19.95
N PRO A 472 17.54 -2.66 19.22
CA PRO A 472 17.92 -4.05 18.95
C PRO A 472 19.34 -4.21 18.40
N ALA A 473 19.74 -3.37 17.47
CA ALA A 473 21.08 -3.41 16.86
C ALA A 473 22.25 -3.28 17.85
N ARG A 474 22.03 -2.77 19.07
CA ARG A 474 23.08 -2.70 20.11
C ARG A 474 23.26 -3.98 20.90
N HIS A 475 22.25 -4.83 20.93
CA HIS A 475 22.20 -6.01 21.78
C HIS A 475 22.29 -7.31 21.00
N LEU A 476 22.17 -7.25 19.69
CA LEU A 476 22.38 -8.38 18.82
C LEU A 476 23.85 -8.46 18.40
N PRO A 477 24.49 -9.62 18.50
CA PRO A 477 25.78 -9.80 17.87
C PRO A 477 25.61 -9.55 16.36
N PRO A 478 26.58 -8.90 15.71
CA PRO A 478 26.55 -8.78 14.26
C PRO A 478 26.30 -10.16 13.65
N PRO A 479 25.52 -10.25 12.55
CA PRO A 479 25.37 -11.51 11.85
C PRO A 479 26.78 -12.03 11.61
N ALA A 480 27.06 -13.25 12.07
CA ALA A 480 28.33 -13.89 11.75
C ALA A 480 28.47 -13.78 10.24
N ALA A 481 29.52 -13.12 9.76
CA ALA A 481 29.74 -12.90 8.33
C ALA A 481 29.40 -14.20 7.62
N ALA A 482 28.31 -14.23 6.86
CA ALA A 482 27.67 -15.45 6.41
C ALA A 482 28.71 -16.34 5.73
N GLY A 483 29.20 -17.40 6.41
CA GLY A 483 30.22 -18.30 5.91
C GLY A 483 31.66 -18.05 6.37
N GLY A 484 31.97 -16.98 7.14
CA GLY A 484 33.35 -16.71 7.62
C GLY A 484 34.35 -16.51 6.49
N ALA A 485 35.65 -16.69 6.81
CA ALA A 485 36.78 -16.52 5.86
C ALA A 485 36.60 -17.43 4.60
N ASP A 486 36.04 -18.62 4.73
CA ASP A 486 35.87 -19.56 3.62
C ASP A 486 34.82 -19.08 2.60
N GLU A 487 33.76 -18.42 3.02
CA GLU A 487 32.78 -17.83 2.08
C GLU A 487 33.37 -16.61 1.37
N LEU A 488 34.09 -15.76 2.08
CA LEU A 488 34.76 -14.62 1.46
C LEU A 488 35.79 -15.08 0.42
N LEU A 489 36.49 -16.17 0.65
CA LEU A 489 37.36 -16.80 -0.35
C LEU A 489 36.58 -17.25 -1.57
N ARG A 490 35.41 -17.92 -1.40
CA ARG A 490 34.55 -18.33 -2.51
C ARG A 490 33.96 -17.13 -3.28
N VAL A 491 33.55 -16.07 -2.58
CA VAL A 491 33.08 -14.83 -3.22
C VAL A 491 34.21 -14.18 -4.03
N ARG A 492 35.40 -14.11 -3.47
CA ARG A 492 36.61 -13.60 -4.15
C ARG A 492 36.92 -14.38 -5.41
N ASP A 493 36.91 -15.70 -5.34
CA ASP A 493 37.19 -16.56 -6.50
C ASP A 493 36.12 -16.42 -7.59
N ARG A 494 34.86 -16.38 -7.22
CA ARG A 494 33.74 -16.08 -8.14
C ARG A 494 33.87 -14.69 -8.77
N LEU A 495 34.27 -13.68 -8.00
CA LEU A 495 34.54 -12.34 -8.51
C LEU A 495 35.71 -12.35 -9.53
N ALA A 496 36.81 -13.04 -9.23
CA ALA A 496 37.92 -13.16 -10.15
C ALA A 496 37.54 -13.83 -11.47
N ASP A 497 36.74 -14.89 -11.43
CA ASP A 497 36.21 -15.57 -12.60
C ASP A 497 35.28 -14.65 -13.40
N THR A 498 34.37 -13.93 -12.73
CA THR A 498 33.43 -12.99 -13.36
C THR A 498 34.16 -11.81 -14.01
N LEU A 499 35.21 -11.27 -13.36
CA LEU A 499 36.05 -10.21 -13.94
C LEU A 499 36.81 -10.68 -15.19
N ARG A 500 37.29 -11.94 -15.18
CA ARG A 500 37.94 -12.55 -16.36
C ARG A 500 36.90 -12.63 -17.50
N LEU A 501 35.72 -13.17 -17.24
CA LEU A 501 34.63 -13.26 -18.23
C LEU A 501 34.26 -11.87 -18.77
N THR A 502 34.10 -10.89 -17.89
CA THR A 502 33.78 -9.50 -18.27
C THR A 502 34.84 -8.94 -19.23
N ARG A 503 36.12 -9.23 -18.98
CA ARG A 503 37.21 -8.82 -19.88
C ARG A 503 37.12 -9.52 -21.24
N GLU A 504 36.79 -10.80 -21.27
CA GLU A 504 36.63 -11.57 -22.51
C GLU A 504 35.45 -11.08 -23.34
N LEU A 505 34.34 -10.70 -22.70
CA LEU A 505 33.13 -10.17 -23.30
C LEU A 505 33.23 -8.68 -23.69
N THR A 506 34.34 -7.99 -23.36
CA THR A 506 34.49 -6.57 -23.65
C THR A 506 34.30 -6.29 -25.14
N PRO A 507 33.34 -5.43 -25.54
CA PRO A 507 33.05 -5.16 -26.95
C PRO A 507 34.26 -4.62 -27.71
N ALA A 508 34.43 -5.03 -28.95
CA ALA A 508 35.47 -4.51 -29.84
C ALA A 508 35.25 -3.01 -30.12
N HIS A 509 36.30 -2.28 -30.50
CA HIS A 509 36.22 -0.89 -30.86
C HIS A 509 35.11 -0.58 -31.84
N ALA A 510 34.30 0.45 -31.53
CA ALA A 510 33.31 0.97 -32.45
C ALA A 510 34.03 1.61 -33.68
N ALA A 511 33.81 1.10 -34.86
CA ALA A 511 34.26 1.76 -36.09
C ALA A 511 33.34 2.96 -36.38
N HIS A 512 33.93 4.06 -36.83
CA HIS A 512 33.15 5.21 -37.29
C HIS A 512 32.38 4.82 -38.56
N ALA A 513 31.04 4.99 -38.51
CA ALA A 513 30.20 4.76 -39.68
C ALA A 513 29.31 5.99 -39.90
N GLU A 514 29.06 6.33 -41.16
CA GLU A 514 28.08 7.36 -41.49
C GLU A 514 26.66 6.85 -41.14
N PRO A 515 25.75 7.72 -40.63
CA PRO A 515 24.38 7.33 -40.35
C PRO A 515 23.69 6.82 -41.64
N VAL A 516 23.24 5.59 -41.59
CA VAL A 516 22.45 5.02 -42.68
C VAL A 516 20.97 5.22 -42.40
N PRO A 517 20.22 5.97 -43.23
CA PRO A 517 18.78 6.07 -43.08
C PRO A 517 18.11 4.77 -43.48
N TRP A 518 17.64 4.01 -42.50
CA TRP A 518 16.88 2.79 -42.76
C TRP A 518 15.39 3.06 -42.85
N PRO A 519 14.65 2.36 -43.75
CA PRO A 519 13.21 2.38 -43.71
C PRO A 519 12.74 1.80 -42.39
N ALA A 520 11.95 2.57 -41.66
CA ALA A 520 11.46 2.19 -40.33
C ALA A 520 10.08 1.50 -40.43
N THR A 521 9.79 0.67 -39.42
CA THR A 521 8.48 0.09 -39.14
C THR A 521 8.22 0.21 -37.63
N THR A 522 6.98 0.11 -37.21
CA THR A 522 6.64 0.10 -35.81
C THR A 522 6.30 -1.30 -35.30
N VAL A 523 6.48 -1.54 -34.00
CA VAL A 523 6.05 -2.79 -33.35
C VAL A 523 4.57 -3.07 -33.63
N GLY A 524 3.72 -2.01 -33.63
CA GLY A 524 2.29 -2.16 -33.97
C GLY A 524 2.04 -2.55 -35.44
N GLU A 525 2.91 -2.16 -36.39
CA GLU A 525 2.82 -2.60 -37.79
C GLU A 525 3.28 -4.06 -37.95
N LEU A 526 4.34 -4.45 -37.25
CA LEU A 526 4.82 -5.84 -37.25
C LEU A 526 3.77 -6.77 -36.63
N ALA A 527 3.09 -6.36 -35.57
CA ALA A 527 1.99 -7.13 -34.98
C ALA A 527 0.81 -7.30 -35.96
N ARG A 528 0.44 -6.24 -36.70
CA ARG A 528 -0.62 -6.32 -37.72
C ARG A 528 -0.22 -7.19 -38.91
N ALA A 529 1.06 -7.26 -39.22
CA ALA A 529 1.60 -8.11 -40.28
C ALA A 529 1.80 -9.58 -39.85
N GLY A 530 1.56 -9.93 -38.59
CA GLY A 530 1.74 -11.27 -38.06
C GLY A 530 3.19 -11.65 -37.75
N ALA A 531 4.14 -10.69 -37.79
CA ALA A 531 5.54 -10.95 -37.50
C ALA A 531 5.83 -11.03 -35.98
N LEU A 532 4.90 -10.61 -35.14
CA LEU A 532 4.93 -10.79 -33.67
C LEU A 532 3.53 -10.72 -33.08
N VAL A 533 3.37 -11.31 -31.88
CA VAL A 533 2.15 -11.20 -31.07
C VAL A 533 2.46 -10.36 -29.84
N ILE A 534 1.53 -9.47 -29.43
CA ILE A 534 1.66 -8.61 -28.24
C ILE A 534 0.66 -9.08 -27.20
N SER A 535 1.14 -9.46 -26.01
CA SER A 535 0.32 -9.82 -24.86
C SER A 535 0.65 -8.95 -23.65
N ALA A 536 -0.32 -8.74 -22.76
CA ALA A 536 -0.13 -8.00 -21.53
C ALA A 536 -0.18 -8.96 -20.33
N GLY A 537 0.54 -8.65 -19.27
CA GLY A 537 0.52 -9.43 -18.04
C GLY A 537 -0.85 -9.42 -17.37
N GLY A 538 -1.32 -10.62 -16.97
CA GLY A 538 -2.59 -10.84 -16.31
C GLY A 538 -2.60 -10.39 -14.85
N THR A 539 -3.81 -10.35 -14.25
CA THR A 539 -4.03 -9.89 -12.87
C THR A 539 -4.33 -11.01 -11.86
N GLY A 540 -4.43 -12.28 -12.29
CA GLY A 540 -4.76 -13.40 -11.40
C GLY A 540 -4.58 -14.78 -12.05
N THR A 541 -4.69 -15.86 -11.27
CA THR A 541 -4.72 -17.26 -11.72
C THR A 541 -5.89 -18.02 -11.15
N THR A 542 -6.38 -19.02 -11.90
CA THR A 542 -7.33 -20.06 -11.48
C THR A 542 -6.64 -21.40 -11.29
N GLY A 543 -5.61 -21.52 -10.53
CA GLY A 543 -4.97 -22.82 -10.38
C GLY A 543 -4.25 -22.99 -9.05
N THR A 544 -4.26 -24.20 -8.54
CA THR A 544 -3.54 -24.66 -7.34
C THR A 544 -2.03 -24.84 -7.56
N GLU A 545 -1.52 -24.60 -8.78
CA GLU A 545 -0.08 -24.66 -9.06
C GLU A 545 0.55 -23.27 -8.86
N ALA A 546 1.52 -23.20 -7.97
CA ALA A 546 2.36 -22.01 -7.78
C ALA A 546 3.31 -21.85 -9.00
N VAL A 547 2.85 -21.14 -10.02
CA VAL A 547 3.69 -20.78 -11.18
C VAL A 547 4.53 -19.56 -10.80
N PRO A 548 5.87 -19.61 -10.97
CA PRO A 548 6.71 -18.43 -10.74
C PRO A 548 6.32 -17.32 -11.70
N VAL A 549 6.30 -16.06 -11.22
CA VAL A 549 5.89 -14.89 -11.99
C VAL A 549 7.09 -14.00 -12.23
N LEU A 550 7.34 -13.64 -13.49
CA LEU A 550 8.32 -12.63 -13.84
C LEU A 550 7.77 -11.25 -13.51
N THR A 551 8.36 -10.56 -12.54
CA THR A 551 7.94 -9.22 -12.12
C THR A 551 8.68 -8.12 -12.91
N GLU A 552 8.16 -6.90 -12.90
CA GLU A 552 8.84 -5.72 -13.45
C GLU A 552 10.27 -5.58 -12.87
N GLN A 553 10.43 -5.86 -11.58
CA GLN A 553 11.72 -5.81 -10.91
C GLN A 553 12.70 -6.88 -11.41
N ASP A 554 12.23 -8.09 -11.64
CA ASP A 554 13.09 -9.16 -12.17
C ASP A 554 13.62 -8.80 -13.54
N VAL A 555 12.80 -8.11 -14.35
CA VAL A 555 13.23 -7.58 -15.65
C VAL A 555 14.29 -6.49 -15.48
N LEU A 556 14.08 -5.54 -14.55
CA LEU A 556 15.01 -4.42 -14.30
C LEU A 556 16.35 -4.89 -13.70
N SER A 557 16.30 -5.87 -12.80
CA SER A 557 17.50 -6.39 -12.10
C SER A 557 18.16 -7.57 -12.81
N GLY A 558 17.51 -8.18 -13.81
CA GLY A 558 18.01 -9.36 -14.50
C GLY A 558 17.99 -10.63 -13.62
N THR A 559 17.07 -10.71 -12.64
CA THR A 559 16.95 -11.85 -11.71
C THR A 559 15.97 -12.91 -12.21
N ALA A 560 15.99 -14.09 -11.58
CA ALA A 560 15.00 -15.15 -11.82
C ALA A 560 13.58 -14.64 -11.39
N PRO A 561 12.50 -15.24 -11.95
CA PRO A 561 11.13 -14.91 -11.56
C PRO A 561 10.91 -15.07 -10.06
N SER A 562 10.51 -13.98 -9.39
CA SER A 562 10.39 -13.93 -7.92
C SER A 562 8.96 -13.70 -7.43
N GLY A 563 8.01 -13.39 -8.32
CA GLY A 563 6.64 -13.09 -7.96
C GLY A 563 5.73 -14.31 -7.87
N THR A 564 4.56 -14.08 -7.28
CA THR A 564 3.42 -15.01 -7.27
C THR A 564 2.20 -14.29 -7.79
N LEU A 565 1.31 -14.98 -8.52
CA LEU A 565 0.04 -14.40 -8.93
C LEU A 565 -0.97 -14.53 -7.79
N PRO A 566 -1.72 -13.45 -7.46
CA PRO A 566 -2.79 -13.53 -6.49
C PRO A 566 -3.93 -14.40 -7.02
N GLU A 567 -4.66 -15.08 -6.14
CA GLU A 567 -5.90 -15.76 -6.47
C GLU A 567 -6.92 -14.73 -7.04
N GLY A 568 -7.43 -14.97 -8.23
CA GLY A 568 -8.33 -14.06 -8.92
C GLY A 568 -9.14 -14.76 -10.01
N PRO A 569 -10.16 -14.10 -10.61
CA PRO A 569 -11.06 -14.74 -11.56
C PRO A 569 -10.37 -15.13 -12.87
N ASP A 570 -10.71 -16.28 -13.32
CA ASP A 570 -10.73 -17.00 -14.61
C ASP A 570 -9.94 -16.45 -15.82
N GLU A 571 -8.75 -15.91 -15.68
CA GLU A 571 -7.86 -15.70 -16.84
C GLU A 571 -6.66 -16.63 -16.76
N GLU A 572 -6.43 -17.39 -17.83
CA GLU A 572 -5.25 -18.22 -17.97
C GLU A 572 -3.99 -17.34 -18.02
N PRO A 573 -2.96 -17.59 -17.17
CA PRO A 573 -1.79 -16.72 -17.15
C PRO A 573 -1.03 -16.80 -18.45
N VAL A 574 -0.57 -15.66 -18.98
CA VAL A 574 0.32 -15.60 -20.13
C VAL A 574 1.66 -16.21 -19.73
N ARG A 575 2.00 -17.37 -20.30
CA ARG A 575 3.28 -18.05 -20.07
C ARG A 575 4.34 -17.55 -21.02
N LEU A 576 5.56 -17.47 -20.52
CA LEU A 576 6.73 -17.03 -21.26
C LEU A 576 7.35 -18.23 -22.00
N GLU A 577 7.79 -17.99 -23.23
CA GLU A 577 8.53 -18.94 -24.05
C GLU A 577 9.96 -18.43 -24.30
N GLU A 578 10.88 -19.34 -24.60
CA GLU A 578 12.24 -18.96 -24.97
C GLU A 578 12.22 -18.09 -26.24
N GLY A 579 12.97 -17.00 -26.24
CA GLY A 579 12.99 -16.03 -27.34
C GLY A 579 11.93 -14.93 -27.23
N ASP A 580 11.03 -14.99 -26.26
CA ASP A 580 10.12 -13.89 -25.96
C ASP A 580 10.88 -12.64 -25.54
N VAL A 581 10.30 -11.47 -25.85
CA VAL A 581 10.87 -10.18 -25.48
C VAL A 581 9.91 -9.46 -24.53
N VAL A 582 10.35 -9.23 -23.30
CA VAL A 582 9.54 -8.59 -22.25
C VAL A 582 9.98 -7.14 -22.02
N VAL A 583 8.99 -6.24 -22.00
CA VAL A 583 9.18 -4.79 -21.88
C VAL A 583 8.35 -4.25 -20.71
N PRO A 584 8.97 -3.56 -19.71
CA PRO A 584 8.25 -2.81 -18.70
C PRO A 584 7.51 -1.61 -19.30
N VAL A 585 6.24 -1.40 -18.89
CA VAL A 585 5.43 -0.28 -19.40
C VAL A 585 5.41 0.93 -18.49
N LEU A 586 5.91 0.83 -17.28
CA LEU A 586 6.05 1.92 -16.29
C LEU A 586 7.53 2.22 -16.02
N GLY A 587 7.83 3.45 -15.60
CA GLY A 587 9.18 3.82 -15.17
C GLY A 587 10.14 4.34 -16.25
N GLY A 588 9.73 4.45 -17.51
CA GLY A 588 10.47 5.17 -18.58
C GLY A 588 11.86 4.62 -18.93
N GLY A 589 12.20 3.39 -18.48
CA GLY A 589 13.50 2.77 -18.73
C GLY A 589 13.62 2.12 -20.11
N SER A 590 14.84 2.11 -20.66
CA SER A 590 15.19 1.37 -21.89
C SER A 590 15.57 -0.09 -21.58
N VAL A 591 14.99 -0.69 -20.55
CA VAL A 591 15.27 -2.07 -20.17
C VAL A 591 14.33 -3.00 -20.90
N VAL A 592 14.90 -4.00 -21.58
CA VAL A 592 14.19 -5.03 -22.32
C VAL A 592 14.88 -6.36 -22.02
N ARG A 593 14.12 -7.40 -21.73
CA ARG A 593 14.66 -8.73 -21.45
C ARG A 593 14.23 -9.73 -22.52
N VAL A 594 15.17 -10.45 -23.08
CA VAL A 594 14.92 -11.65 -23.89
C VAL A 594 14.83 -12.83 -22.94
N ILE A 595 13.79 -13.64 -23.07
CA ILE A 595 13.56 -14.80 -22.20
C ILE A 595 14.46 -15.96 -22.62
N ASP A 596 15.17 -16.49 -21.67
CA ASP A 596 16.04 -17.67 -21.77
C ASP A 596 15.30 -18.95 -21.36
N GLU A 597 15.91 -20.09 -21.60
CA GLU A 597 15.41 -21.42 -21.22
C GLU A 597 15.10 -21.51 -19.72
N ALA A 598 15.90 -20.85 -18.85
CA ALA A 598 15.73 -20.89 -17.41
C ALA A 598 14.50 -20.10 -16.92
N THR A 599 14.07 -19.09 -17.67
CA THR A 599 12.92 -18.24 -17.35
C THR A 599 11.63 -18.70 -18.07
N ALA A 600 11.77 -19.52 -19.11
CA ALA A 600 10.64 -20.07 -19.85
C ALA A 600 9.70 -20.87 -18.93
N GLY A 601 8.39 -20.80 -19.19
CA GLY A 601 7.35 -21.42 -18.37
C GLY A 601 6.86 -20.55 -17.22
N ALA A 602 7.55 -19.49 -16.83
CA ALA A 602 7.07 -18.51 -15.87
C ALA A 602 5.88 -17.72 -16.41
N ALA A 603 5.04 -17.18 -15.53
CA ALA A 603 3.94 -16.30 -15.92
C ALA A 603 4.39 -14.84 -16.05
N LEU A 604 3.77 -14.09 -16.94
CA LEU A 604 4.02 -12.66 -17.14
C LEU A 604 3.34 -11.83 -16.05
N GLY A 605 4.11 -11.03 -15.31
CA GLY A 605 3.64 -10.16 -14.25
C GLY A 605 2.96 -8.88 -14.74
N ARG A 606 2.36 -8.14 -13.79
CA ARG A 606 1.72 -6.83 -14.05
C ARG A 606 2.73 -5.80 -14.56
N ASN A 607 2.24 -4.81 -15.31
CA ASN A 607 3.04 -3.72 -15.89
C ASN A 607 4.13 -4.19 -16.87
N LEU A 608 4.04 -5.42 -17.35
CA LEU A 608 4.89 -5.97 -18.38
C LEU A 608 4.08 -6.19 -19.66
N GLN A 609 4.72 -6.01 -20.80
CA GLN A 609 4.23 -6.45 -22.10
C GLN A 609 5.18 -7.48 -22.68
N LEU A 610 4.59 -8.54 -23.19
CA LEU A 610 5.24 -9.61 -23.92
C LEU A 610 5.14 -9.34 -25.41
N LEU A 611 6.26 -9.42 -26.09
CA LEU A 611 6.38 -9.47 -27.54
C LEU A 611 6.88 -10.86 -27.91
N HIS A 612 6.02 -11.65 -28.54
CA HIS A 612 6.38 -12.99 -29.05
C HIS A 612 6.68 -12.91 -30.55
N PRO A 613 7.98 -12.83 -30.98
CA PRO A 613 8.35 -12.71 -32.34
C PRO A 613 8.20 -14.05 -33.08
N ASP A 614 7.77 -14.02 -34.35
CA ASP A 614 7.89 -15.19 -35.27
C ASP A 614 9.36 -15.33 -35.65
N PRO A 615 10.05 -16.43 -35.27
CA PRO A 615 11.49 -16.61 -35.56
C PRO A 615 11.81 -16.69 -37.07
N ALA A 616 10.81 -16.95 -37.89
CA ALA A 616 10.98 -16.94 -39.36
C ALA A 616 10.98 -15.51 -39.95
N ALA A 617 10.50 -14.51 -39.22
CA ALA A 617 10.33 -13.14 -39.69
C ALA A 617 11.13 -12.10 -38.88
N LEU A 618 11.37 -12.35 -37.59
CA LEU A 618 11.93 -11.35 -36.65
C LEU A 618 12.84 -12.02 -35.63
N ASP A 619 14.10 -11.58 -35.61
CA ASP A 619 15.06 -12.03 -34.58
C ASP A 619 14.81 -11.39 -33.23
N PRO A 620 14.69 -12.16 -32.11
CA PRO A 620 14.36 -11.63 -30.81
C PRO A 620 15.42 -10.68 -30.23
N TRP A 621 16.70 -10.94 -30.42
CA TRP A 621 17.78 -10.08 -29.94
C TRP A 621 17.90 -8.79 -30.76
N PHE A 622 17.62 -8.85 -32.07
CA PHE A 622 17.47 -7.66 -32.90
C PHE A 622 16.33 -6.77 -32.37
N LEU A 623 15.16 -7.37 -32.12
CA LEU A 623 14.01 -6.68 -31.56
C LEU A 623 14.40 -6.01 -30.23
N ALA A 624 14.90 -6.76 -29.26
CA ALA A 624 15.29 -6.28 -27.95
C ALA A 624 16.33 -5.16 -28.01
N GLY A 625 17.36 -5.31 -28.85
CA GLY A 625 18.44 -4.33 -28.98
C GLY A 625 17.96 -2.97 -29.50
N PHE A 626 17.11 -2.95 -30.51
CA PHE A 626 16.56 -1.71 -31.04
C PHE A 626 15.55 -1.07 -30.05
N LEU A 627 14.77 -1.86 -29.33
CA LEU A 627 13.84 -1.35 -28.32
C LEU A 627 14.58 -0.67 -27.16
N ARG A 628 15.80 -1.07 -26.82
CA ARG A 628 16.65 -0.42 -25.79
C ARG A 628 17.22 0.93 -26.22
N GLY A 629 17.12 1.30 -27.48
CA GLY A 629 17.65 2.57 -28.01
C GLY A 629 16.95 3.79 -27.35
N THR A 630 17.76 4.71 -26.78
CA THR A 630 17.23 5.90 -26.06
C THR A 630 16.40 6.84 -26.93
N ALA A 631 16.67 6.92 -28.21
CA ALA A 631 15.87 7.71 -29.15
C ALA A 631 14.46 7.14 -29.29
N ASN A 632 14.34 5.82 -29.33
CA ASN A 632 13.08 5.10 -29.45
C ASN A 632 12.19 5.31 -28.21
N THR A 633 12.77 5.21 -27.03
CA THR A 633 12.08 5.42 -25.75
C THR A 633 11.50 6.83 -25.62
N ARG A 634 12.25 7.87 -26.05
CA ARG A 634 11.77 9.27 -26.04
C ARG A 634 10.57 9.50 -26.95
N GLN A 635 10.51 8.85 -28.10
CA GLN A 635 9.42 9.02 -29.07
C GLN A 635 8.15 8.27 -28.67
N ALA A 636 8.29 7.16 -27.95
CA ALA A 636 7.17 6.30 -27.56
C ALA A 636 6.55 6.65 -26.19
N SER A 637 7.23 7.46 -25.38
CA SER A 637 6.74 7.87 -24.06
C SER A 637 5.66 8.94 -24.18
N SER A 638 4.48 8.70 -23.60
CA SER A 638 3.43 9.71 -23.47
C SER A 638 3.47 10.30 -22.05
N TYR A 639 3.60 11.63 -21.96
CA TYR A 639 3.45 12.37 -20.71
C TYR A 639 1.96 12.53 -20.39
N ALA A 640 1.39 11.57 -19.67
CA ALA A 640 0.08 11.73 -19.07
C ALA A 640 0.28 11.69 -17.54
N SER A 641 0.18 12.84 -16.89
CA SER A 641 0.16 13.10 -15.43
C SER A 641 0.99 12.11 -14.58
N THR A 642 2.02 12.52 -13.92
CA THR A 642 2.79 11.86 -12.84
C THR A 642 3.50 10.51 -13.12
N ALA A 643 3.13 9.72 -14.13
CA ALA A 643 3.86 8.51 -14.52
C ALA A 643 4.03 8.43 -16.05
N THR A 644 5.25 8.25 -16.50
CA THR A 644 5.56 8.03 -17.92
C THR A 644 5.19 6.59 -18.28
N ARG A 645 4.17 6.39 -19.12
CA ARG A 645 3.79 5.08 -19.62
C ARG A 645 4.29 4.88 -21.06
N LEU A 646 4.99 3.79 -21.29
CA LEU A 646 5.51 3.42 -22.60
C LEU A 646 4.41 2.79 -23.47
N ASP A 647 4.16 3.33 -24.67
CA ASP A 647 3.34 2.68 -25.67
C ASP A 647 4.24 1.84 -26.60
N VAL A 648 4.37 0.55 -26.28
CA VAL A 648 5.26 -0.39 -26.98
C VAL A 648 4.95 -0.48 -28.48
N ARG A 649 3.69 -0.27 -28.88
CA ARG A 649 3.27 -0.34 -30.30
C ARG A 649 3.86 0.77 -31.16
N ARG A 650 4.31 1.89 -30.53
CA ARG A 650 4.91 3.03 -31.22
C ARG A 650 6.42 2.94 -31.39
N LEU A 651 7.05 1.95 -30.72
CA LEU A 651 8.48 1.73 -30.83
C LEU A 651 8.84 1.38 -32.30
N GLN A 652 9.94 1.94 -32.76
CA GLN A 652 10.37 1.83 -34.17
C GLN A 652 11.55 0.89 -34.34
N LEU A 653 11.52 0.13 -35.41
CA LEU A 653 12.60 -0.76 -35.84
C LEU A 653 12.95 -0.53 -37.31
N PRO A 654 14.21 -0.70 -37.70
CA PRO A 654 14.55 -0.72 -39.13
C PRO A 654 14.04 -2.00 -39.80
N ARG A 655 13.61 -1.86 -41.06
CA ARG A 655 13.26 -3.01 -41.91
C ARG A 655 14.50 -3.58 -42.51
N LEU A 656 14.95 -4.73 -42.03
CA LEU A 656 16.12 -5.45 -42.51
C LEU A 656 15.75 -6.89 -42.88
N PRO A 657 16.47 -7.51 -43.85
CA PRO A 657 16.38 -8.94 -44.09
C PRO A 657 16.75 -9.74 -42.83
N LEU A 658 16.17 -10.93 -42.63
CA LEU A 658 16.38 -11.76 -41.47
C LEU A 658 17.86 -12.06 -41.18
N ALA A 659 18.65 -12.33 -42.23
CA ALA A 659 20.09 -12.58 -42.10
C ALA A 659 20.86 -11.36 -41.52
N ASP A 660 20.44 -10.13 -41.83
CA ASP A 660 21.02 -8.93 -41.29
C ASP A 660 20.52 -8.68 -39.87
N GLN A 661 19.24 -8.97 -39.57
CA GLN A 661 18.69 -8.93 -38.23
C GLN A 661 19.48 -9.87 -37.31
N GLN A 662 19.75 -11.08 -37.67
CA GLN A 662 20.55 -12.05 -36.91
C GLN A 662 21.95 -11.54 -36.58
N ARG A 663 22.65 -10.90 -37.57
CA ARG A 663 23.95 -10.28 -37.31
C ARG A 663 23.91 -9.16 -36.30
N TYR A 664 22.86 -8.33 -36.31
CA TYR A 664 22.64 -7.33 -35.27
C TYR A 664 22.26 -7.97 -33.94
N GLY A 665 21.39 -8.99 -33.96
CA GLY A 665 20.98 -9.78 -32.83
C GLY A 665 22.17 -10.39 -32.07
N GLU A 666 23.10 -11.01 -32.75
CA GLU A 666 24.33 -11.54 -32.17
C GLU A 666 25.14 -10.45 -31.45
N ARG A 667 25.25 -9.25 -32.01
CA ARG A 667 25.96 -8.13 -31.37
C ARG A 667 25.21 -7.59 -30.12
N PHE A 668 23.90 -7.48 -30.23
CA PHE A 668 23.07 -7.03 -29.06
C PHE A 668 23.08 -8.07 -27.97
N ARG A 669 23.09 -9.34 -28.27
CA ARG A 669 23.26 -10.44 -27.33
C ARG A 669 24.60 -10.34 -26.62
N ALA A 670 25.68 -10.18 -27.32
CA ALA A 670 27.02 -10.02 -26.74
C ALA A 670 27.12 -8.78 -25.84
N LEU A 671 26.44 -7.67 -26.19
CA LEU A 671 26.35 -6.48 -25.29
C LEU A 671 25.55 -6.76 -24.02
N ALA A 672 24.47 -7.52 -24.10
CA ALA A 672 23.68 -7.91 -22.94
C ALA A 672 24.47 -8.85 -22.01
N GLU A 673 25.18 -9.84 -22.56
CA GLU A 673 26.05 -10.74 -21.80
C GLU A 673 27.18 -9.98 -21.09
N PHE A 674 27.78 -8.98 -21.74
CA PHE A 674 28.77 -8.11 -21.14
C PHE A 674 28.20 -7.26 -19.99
N GLU A 675 27.02 -6.67 -20.20
CA GLU A 675 26.32 -5.89 -19.17
C GLU A 675 25.98 -6.73 -17.93
N ASP A 676 25.50 -7.95 -18.14
CA ASP A 676 25.14 -8.88 -17.04
C ASP A 676 26.40 -9.34 -16.28
N ALA A 677 27.52 -9.59 -16.98
CA ALA A 677 28.80 -9.89 -16.33
C ALA A 677 29.30 -8.72 -15.48
N LEU A 678 29.17 -7.47 -15.96
CA LEU A 678 29.51 -6.26 -15.20
C LEU A 678 28.64 -6.10 -13.95
N LYS A 679 27.34 -6.28 -14.06
CA LYS A 679 26.40 -6.21 -12.91
C LYS A 679 26.74 -7.28 -11.88
N GLN A 680 27.07 -8.50 -12.33
CA GLN A 680 27.46 -9.60 -11.46
C GLN A 680 28.78 -9.32 -10.74
N ALA A 681 29.79 -8.80 -11.45
CA ALA A 681 31.06 -8.40 -10.86
C ALA A 681 30.88 -7.30 -9.80
N GLY A 682 30.01 -6.31 -10.08
CA GLY A 682 29.66 -5.25 -9.12
C GLY A 682 29.08 -5.82 -7.83
N ARG A 683 28.06 -6.68 -7.93
CA ARG A 683 27.43 -7.33 -6.75
C ARG A 683 28.41 -8.15 -5.92
N LEU A 684 29.22 -8.98 -6.59
CA LEU A 684 30.24 -9.80 -5.89
C LEU A 684 31.34 -8.93 -5.25
N GLY A 685 31.70 -7.81 -5.89
CA GLY A 685 32.65 -6.84 -5.35
C GLY A 685 32.11 -6.16 -4.10
N GLU A 686 30.88 -5.68 -4.11
CA GLU A 686 30.21 -5.09 -2.95
C GLU A 686 30.12 -6.10 -1.79
N GLN A 687 29.70 -7.33 -2.08
CA GLN A 687 29.59 -8.41 -1.10
C GLN A 687 30.96 -8.73 -0.46
N LEU A 688 32.02 -8.82 -1.26
CA LEU A 688 33.37 -9.08 -0.77
C LEU A 688 33.89 -7.96 0.10
N VAL A 689 33.72 -6.70 -0.34
CA VAL A 689 34.19 -5.52 0.40
C VAL A 689 33.47 -5.40 1.73
N GLN A 690 32.13 -5.53 1.74
CA GLN A 690 31.36 -5.46 2.97
C GLN A 690 31.73 -6.61 3.92
N GLY A 691 31.80 -7.84 3.43
CA GLY A 691 32.18 -8.98 4.26
C GLY A 691 33.60 -8.89 4.84
N LEU A 692 34.55 -8.26 4.13
CA LEU A 692 35.88 -7.99 4.66
C LEU A 692 35.87 -6.90 5.74
N TYR A 693 35.07 -5.82 5.56
CA TYR A 693 34.90 -4.81 6.59
C TYR A 693 34.34 -5.42 7.88
N ASP A 694 33.27 -6.19 7.75
CA ASP A 694 32.60 -6.84 8.87
C ASP A 694 33.53 -7.83 9.56
N GLY A 695 34.18 -8.72 8.81
CA GLY A 695 35.09 -9.71 9.36
C GLY A 695 36.35 -9.13 10.03
N LEU A 696 36.84 -7.97 9.56
CA LEU A 696 37.94 -7.26 10.21
C LEU A 696 37.52 -6.55 11.49
N THR A 697 36.29 -6.04 11.54
CA THR A 697 35.76 -5.32 12.70
C THR A 697 35.33 -6.26 13.83
N ASP A 698 34.79 -7.42 13.50
CA ASP A 698 34.35 -8.45 14.46
C ASP A 698 35.47 -9.47 14.81
N GLY A 699 36.61 -9.39 14.12
CA GLY A 699 37.78 -10.24 14.38
C GLY A 699 37.68 -11.66 13.81
N THR A 700 36.71 -11.94 12.94
CA THR A 700 36.54 -13.25 12.25
C THR A 700 37.51 -13.40 11.06
N VAL A 701 38.05 -12.29 10.58
CA VAL A 701 39.13 -12.23 9.56
C VAL A 701 40.38 -11.63 10.17
N THR A 702 41.51 -12.32 10.05
CA THR A 702 42.82 -11.85 10.59
C THR A 702 43.47 -10.87 9.62
N ARG A 703 44.27 -9.95 10.22
CA ARG A 703 45.27 -9.15 9.47
C ARG A 703 46.37 -10.08 8.99
N GLU A 704 46.60 -10.21 7.71
CA GLU A 704 47.91 -10.62 7.19
C GLU A 704 48.81 -9.41 6.99
#